data_83a5e376f90d7e582c982dc27fac5fb7
#
_entry.id   83a5e376f90d7e582c982dc27fac5fb7
#
_cell.length_a   1.000
_cell.length_b   1.000
_cell.length_c   1.000
_cell.angle_alpha   90.00
_cell.angle_beta   90.00
_cell.angle_gamma   90.00
#
_symmetry.space_group_name_H-M   'P 1'
#
loop_
_entity.id
_entity.type
_entity.pdbx_description
1 polymer ?
#
loop_
_entity_poly.entity_id
_entity_poly.type
_entity_poly.pdbx_seq_one_letter_code
_entity_poly.pdbx_strand_id
1 'polypeptide(L)'
;MKYGHFDDNRREYVITNPRTPWPWINYLGNEDFFSLISNTGGGYSFYKDAKFRRITRYRYNNVPMDSGGKYFYINDGESVWSPGWKPCKTELDSYECRHGMNYTIIKGTKNGVEAEATYFVPLKTWAEVQKLTLRNTTNEVKKLKIFSFVEWCLWNAASDMENFQRNFSTGEVEIEDSVIYHKTEYKERRNHYAYYSVNEPIQGFDTDRETFFGLYNGFDEPQTVLEGAPRNSEAHGWSPIASHFVEVTLQPGESKDLVYVLGYVENAQDEKWESKNIINKIKAKETIALFNTAAKVDTALAELRTYWDNLLNVFTINTGEEKLDRMVNIWNQYQCMITFCFSRSASFFESGIGRGMGFRDSNQDLVGFVHQIPERARERIIDIASTQFSDGGCYHQYQPLTKKGNNEIGQGFNDDPIWLILGTTCYIKETGDFGILDEPVPFDNKEGSEVSLFQHLTVSFNHVVNNLGPHGLPLSGRADWNDCLNLNCFSNDPNESFQTTENKTEGSKAESLMISGLFVVYGREYVELCKKTGNIVEAERAQQHIDAMVANVKSYGWDGEWFIRAYDYYGRKVGSTENEESKIFIESNGWCTMAGIGLHEGMVAKALDSVKERLDSEHGIVLNNPPFTKYYIEYGEISTYPPGYKENAGVFCHNNPWIMIGETVQGRGDRAWEYFRKICPAYLEEKSDLHRTEPYVYAQMISGKDAYLPGEAKNSWLTGTASWNYYAITQYILGIRPTYSGLMVNPCISPDWKGFSVVRKFRGATYQIDVKNPNGAMKGVASLKVDGKLIEGDTIPFMKAGATYKVEVIMI
;
A
#
# COMPACT_ATOMS: atom_id res chain seq x y z
N MET A 1 12.23 -5.05 -22.26
CA MET A 1 13.43 -5.65 -21.66
C MET A 1 13.11 -6.04 -20.23
N LYS A 2 13.61 -7.16 -19.75
CA LYS A 2 13.52 -7.60 -18.36
C LYS A 2 14.77 -7.19 -17.59
N TYR A 3 14.61 -6.89 -16.32
CA TYR A 3 15.70 -6.58 -15.39
C TYR A 3 15.89 -7.68 -14.32
N GLY A 4 15.08 -8.73 -14.40
CA GLY A 4 15.08 -9.84 -13.45
C GLY A 4 14.08 -10.92 -13.84
N HIS A 5 13.69 -11.74 -12.87
CA HIS A 5 12.73 -12.83 -13.05
C HIS A 5 12.09 -13.22 -11.69
N PHE A 6 10.93 -13.86 -11.74
CA PHE A 6 10.29 -14.44 -10.57
C PHE A 6 10.90 -15.77 -10.17
N ASP A 7 11.10 -15.98 -8.88
CA ASP A 7 11.40 -17.28 -8.26
C ASP A 7 10.22 -17.65 -7.35
N ASP A 8 9.22 -18.30 -7.91
CA ASP A 8 7.98 -18.64 -7.20
C ASP A 8 8.20 -19.63 -6.04
N ASN A 9 9.21 -20.50 -6.16
CA ASN A 9 9.54 -21.48 -5.12
C ASN A 9 10.05 -20.82 -3.85
N ARG A 10 10.80 -19.73 -4.01
CA ARG A 10 11.32 -18.93 -2.89
C ARG A 10 10.45 -17.73 -2.55
N ARG A 11 9.44 -17.44 -3.40
CA ARG A 11 8.59 -16.24 -3.30
C ARG A 11 9.42 -14.97 -3.34
N GLU A 12 10.31 -14.91 -4.30
CA GLU A 12 11.24 -13.80 -4.53
C GLU A 12 11.10 -13.24 -5.95
N TYR A 13 11.40 -11.96 -6.10
CA TYR A 13 11.74 -11.38 -7.39
C TYR A 13 13.24 -11.12 -7.43
N VAL A 14 13.92 -11.68 -8.41
CA VAL A 14 15.38 -11.65 -8.58
C VAL A 14 15.73 -10.61 -9.61
N ILE A 15 16.40 -9.53 -9.18
CA ILE A 15 16.87 -8.44 -10.04
C ILE A 15 18.32 -8.71 -10.39
N THR A 16 18.64 -8.77 -11.69
CA THR A 16 19.98 -9.11 -12.19
C THR A 16 20.73 -7.93 -12.81
N ASN A 17 20.08 -6.77 -12.87
CA ASN A 17 20.67 -5.52 -13.33
C ASN A 17 20.40 -4.41 -12.33
N PRO A 18 21.43 -3.79 -11.69
CA PRO A 18 21.20 -2.75 -10.68
C PRO A 18 20.61 -1.46 -11.25
N ARG A 19 20.72 -1.24 -12.58
CA ARG A 19 20.21 -0.06 -13.28
C ARG A 19 18.78 -0.27 -13.76
N THR A 20 17.88 -0.55 -12.82
CA THR A 20 16.44 -0.64 -13.10
C THR A 20 15.87 0.70 -13.58
N PRO A 21 14.75 0.75 -14.34
CA PRO A 21 14.20 2.00 -14.88
C PRO A 21 13.82 3.04 -13.81
N TRP A 22 13.37 2.57 -12.66
CA TRP A 22 13.19 3.26 -11.39
C TRP A 22 13.86 2.45 -10.29
N PRO A 23 14.13 3.01 -9.09
CA PRO A 23 14.49 2.17 -7.95
C PRO A 23 13.37 1.16 -7.68
N TRP A 24 13.68 -0.12 -7.71
CA TRP A 24 12.72 -1.17 -7.38
C TRP A 24 12.88 -1.53 -5.92
N ILE A 25 11.84 -1.28 -5.14
CA ILE A 25 11.89 -1.33 -3.69
C ILE A 25 11.20 -2.55 -3.09
N ASN A 26 11.47 -2.77 -1.80
CA ASN A 26 10.73 -3.65 -0.92
C ASN A 26 10.48 -2.95 0.42
N TYR A 27 9.36 -3.26 1.06
CA TYR A 27 9.08 -2.86 2.43
C TYR A 27 9.43 -3.98 3.39
N LEU A 28 10.03 -3.63 4.53
CA LEU A 28 10.41 -4.55 5.58
C LEU A 28 9.67 -4.20 6.87
N GLY A 29 9.26 -5.23 7.62
CA GLY A 29 8.50 -5.05 8.86
C GLY A 29 6.98 -5.07 8.65
N ASN A 30 6.26 -5.37 9.71
CA ASN A 30 4.81 -5.57 9.67
C ASN A 30 4.06 -5.19 10.94
N GLU A 31 4.75 -4.70 11.97
CA GLU A 31 4.16 -4.29 13.25
C GLU A 31 4.38 -2.81 13.53
N ASP A 32 5.49 -2.48 14.20
CA ASP A 32 5.80 -1.12 14.65
C ASP A 32 7.07 -0.54 14.02
N PHE A 33 8.09 -1.38 13.78
CA PHE A 33 9.34 -0.97 13.15
C PHE A 33 9.34 -1.35 11.68
N PHE A 34 9.63 -0.39 10.85
CA PHE A 34 9.56 -0.54 9.40
C PHE A 34 10.80 0.02 8.72
N SER A 35 11.08 -0.56 7.58
CA SER A 35 12.11 -0.08 6.68
C SER A 35 11.63 -0.22 5.25
N LEU A 36 12.15 0.60 4.35
CA LEU A 36 12.10 0.34 2.93
C LEU A 36 13.51 0.32 2.36
N ILE A 37 13.71 -0.47 1.35
CA ILE A 37 15.01 -0.67 0.72
C ILE A 37 14.85 -0.84 -0.79
N SER A 38 15.69 -0.15 -1.56
CA SER A 38 15.77 -0.33 -3.00
C SER A 38 16.68 -1.50 -3.36
N ASN A 39 16.63 -1.91 -4.63
CA ASN A 39 17.53 -2.92 -5.18
C ASN A 39 19.02 -2.55 -5.09
N THR A 40 19.35 -1.31 -4.75
CA THR A 40 20.73 -0.84 -4.60
C THR A 40 21.09 -0.44 -3.16
N GLY A 41 20.20 -0.69 -2.19
CA GLY A 41 20.43 -0.39 -0.77
C GLY A 41 19.99 1.01 -0.33
N GLY A 42 19.37 1.79 -1.21
CA GLY A 42 18.74 3.07 -0.86
C GLY A 42 17.49 2.87 -0.01
N GLY A 43 17.08 3.91 0.72
CA GLY A 43 15.88 3.88 1.54
C GLY A 43 16.09 4.32 2.98
N TYR A 44 15.10 4.02 3.85
CA TYR A 44 15.11 4.51 5.23
C TYR A 44 14.34 3.60 6.19
N SER A 45 14.56 3.82 7.48
CA SER A 45 13.87 3.10 8.55
C SER A 45 13.13 4.07 9.46
N PHE A 46 12.02 3.62 10.06
CA PHE A 46 11.20 4.43 10.96
C PHE A 46 10.42 3.55 11.95
N TYR A 47 9.94 4.19 13.03
CA TYR A 47 9.08 3.57 14.02
C TYR A 47 7.67 4.18 13.93
N LYS A 48 6.66 3.35 13.64
CA LYS A 48 5.23 3.70 13.48
C LYS A 48 4.92 4.80 12.46
N ASP A 49 5.62 5.92 12.49
CA ASP A 49 5.34 7.10 11.67
C ASP A 49 6.58 7.56 10.92
N ALA A 50 6.54 7.51 9.60
CA ALA A 50 7.65 7.88 8.73
C ALA A 50 7.96 9.40 8.73
N LYS A 51 7.04 10.24 9.20
CA LYS A 51 7.21 11.70 9.31
C LYS A 51 7.82 12.08 10.65
N PHE A 52 7.32 11.54 11.77
CA PHE A 52 7.66 11.98 13.12
C PHE A 52 8.60 11.05 13.90
N ARG A 53 8.80 9.82 13.43
CA ARG A 53 9.73 8.84 14.02
C ARG A 53 10.65 8.23 12.96
N ARG A 54 11.12 9.09 12.06
CA ARG A 54 12.15 8.73 11.07
C ARG A 54 13.48 8.49 11.77
N ILE A 55 14.10 7.34 11.52
CA ILE A 55 15.38 6.94 12.12
C ILE A 55 16.54 7.32 11.21
N THR A 56 16.47 6.93 9.94
CA THR A 56 17.51 7.22 8.97
C THR A 56 17.06 8.27 7.94
N ARG A 57 17.99 9.12 7.53
CA ARG A 57 17.72 10.19 6.56
C ARG A 57 17.57 9.64 5.15
N TYR A 58 16.56 10.11 4.44
CA TYR A 58 16.37 9.91 3.02
C TYR A 58 15.66 11.11 2.41
N ARG A 59 16.12 11.56 1.23
CA ARG A 59 15.52 12.67 0.49
C ARG A 59 14.98 12.17 -0.83
N TYR A 60 13.68 12.39 -1.06
CA TYR A 60 12.99 11.86 -2.24
C TYR A 60 13.46 12.51 -3.56
N ASN A 61 13.79 13.79 -3.53
CA ASN A 61 14.13 14.57 -4.72
C ASN A 61 15.65 14.75 -4.91
N ASN A 62 16.42 13.74 -4.59
CA ASN A 62 17.85 13.76 -4.80
C ASN A 62 18.23 13.53 -6.27
N VAL A 63 19.38 14.08 -6.66
CA VAL A 63 20.07 13.82 -7.90
C VAL A 63 21.49 13.37 -7.57
N PRO A 64 21.91 12.19 -8.00
CA PRO A 64 21.13 11.16 -8.68
C PRO A 64 20.02 10.56 -7.78
N MET A 65 18.95 10.03 -8.43
CA MET A 65 17.87 9.37 -7.73
C MET A 65 18.38 8.18 -6.89
N ASP A 66 17.67 7.88 -5.79
CA ASP A 66 18.03 6.80 -4.85
C ASP A 66 19.41 6.97 -4.23
N SER A 67 19.68 8.18 -3.72
CA SER A 67 20.86 8.51 -2.93
C SER A 67 20.46 8.70 -1.47
N GLY A 68 21.23 8.07 -0.57
CA GLY A 68 20.90 7.89 0.84
C GLY A 68 20.31 6.50 1.08
N GLY A 69 20.86 5.81 2.06
CA GLY A 69 20.46 4.42 2.35
C GLY A 69 21.33 3.79 3.43
N LYS A 70 21.32 2.49 3.43
CA LYS A 70 22.05 1.64 4.37
C LYS A 70 23.11 0.89 3.58
N TYR A 71 24.32 1.38 3.63
CA TYR A 71 25.38 0.95 2.74
C TYR A 71 26.50 0.22 3.45
N PHE A 72 27.11 -0.71 2.73
CA PHE A 72 28.42 -1.29 3.06
C PHE A 72 29.41 -0.92 1.97
N TYR A 73 30.45 -0.17 2.34
CA TYR A 73 31.57 0.12 1.47
C TYR A 73 32.67 -0.90 1.74
N ILE A 74 33.19 -1.47 0.68
CA ILE A 74 34.29 -2.43 0.71
C ILE A 74 35.48 -1.81 -0.02
N ASN A 75 36.59 -1.56 0.70
CA ASN A 75 37.85 -1.20 0.11
C ASN A 75 38.75 -2.43 0.15
N ASP A 76 39.05 -3.02 -0.99
CA ASP A 76 39.85 -4.24 -1.15
C ASP A 76 41.32 -3.96 -1.51
N GLY A 77 41.71 -2.70 -1.47
CA GLY A 77 43.03 -2.21 -1.83
C GLY A 77 43.23 -1.96 -3.34
N GLU A 78 42.38 -2.51 -4.19
CA GLU A 78 42.38 -2.27 -5.63
C GLU A 78 41.27 -1.30 -6.03
N SER A 79 40.11 -1.40 -5.38
CA SER A 79 38.92 -0.58 -5.62
C SER A 79 38.06 -0.38 -4.38
N VAL A 80 37.18 0.60 -4.45
CA VAL A 80 36.08 0.81 -3.49
C VAL A 80 34.77 0.46 -4.19
N TRP A 81 33.99 -0.41 -3.56
CA TRP A 81 32.75 -0.89 -4.13
C TRP A 81 31.71 -1.24 -3.03
N SER A 82 30.48 -1.47 -3.43
CA SER A 82 29.38 -1.90 -2.57
C SER A 82 28.63 -3.05 -3.22
N PRO A 83 28.06 -4.01 -2.43
CA PRO A 83 27.34 -5.16 -2.97
C PRO A 83 26.18 -4.78 -3.90
N GLY A 84 25.51 -3.66 -3.62
CA GLY A 84 24.37 -3.13 -4.39
C GLY A 84 24.73 -2.30 -5.61
N TRP A 85 26.01 -2.19 -6.02
CA TRP A 85 26.50 -1.28 -7.03
C TRP A 85 26.50 0.18 -6.55
N LYS A 86 25.37 0.73 -6.13
CA LYS A 86 25.35 2.00 -5.41
C LYS A 86 25.78 1.80 -3.95
N PRO A 87 26.32 2.87 -3.33
CA PRO A 87 26.45 4.21 -3.86
C PRO A 87 27.70 4.42 -4.74
N CYS A 88 28.71 3.53 -4.68
CA CYS A 88 29.99 3.69 -5.35
C CYS A 88 29.87 3.73 -6.88
N LYS A 89 28.91 3.05 -7.46
CA LYS A 89 28.74 2.85 -8.90
C LYS A 89 29.94 2.17 -9.59
N THR A 90 30.78 1.51 -8.80
CA THR A 90 31.86 0.66 -9.31
C THR A 90 31.28 -0.56 -9.98
N GLU A 91 31.69 -0.84 -11.22
CA GLU A 91 31.21 -2.02 -11.96
C GLU A 91 31.57 -3.30 -11.23
N LEU A 92 30.56 -4.12 -10.99
CA LEU A 92 30.68 -5.41 -10.32
C LEU A 92 30.89 -6.54 -11.35
N ASP A 93 31.60 -7.59 -10.95
CA ASP A 93 31.77 -8.78 -11.78
C ASP A 93 30.44 -9.56 -11.86
N SER A 94 29.64 -9.54 -10.80
CA SER A 94 28.25 -10.00 -10.79
C SER A 94 27.42 -9.21 -9.78
N TYR A 95 26.10 -9.15 -10.05
CA TYR A 95 25.12 -8.49 -9.20
C TYR A 95 23.81 -9.27 -9.19
N GLU A 96 23.21 -9.39 -8.03
CA GLU A 96 21.88 -9.93 -7.84
C GLU A 96 21.20 -9.26 -6.63
N CYS A 97 19.95 -8.87 -6.77
CA CYS A 97 19.10 -8.48 -5.64
C CYS A 97 17.85 -9.36 -5.61
N ARG A 98 17.54 -9.92 -4.44
CA ARG A 98 16.36 -10.73 -4.19
C ARG A 98 15.42 -10.00 -3.24
N HIS A 99 14.28 -9.55 -3.73
CA HIS A 99 13.20 -9.05 -2.90
C HIS A 99 12.25 -10.20 -2.56
N GLY A 100 12.16 -10.52 -1.28
CA GLY A 100 11.26 -11.56 -0.75
C GLY A 100 10.22 -10.97 0.20
N MET A 101 9.50 -11.86 0.89
CA MET A 101 8.44 -11.48 1.84
C MET A 101 9.05 -10.86 3.10
N ASN A 102 9.07 -9.52 3.19
CA ASN A 102 9.68 -8.73 4.26
C ASN A 102 11.20 -8.89 4.46
N TYR A 103 11.91 -9.35 3.45
CA TYR A 103 13.37 -9.36 3.46
C TYR A 103 13.92 -9.02 2.08
N THR A 104 15.18 -8.58 2.04
CA THR A 104 15.92 -8.30 0.80
C THR A 104 17.34 -8.80 0.95
N ILE A 105 17.85 -9.46 -0.10
CA ILE A 105 19.23 -9.94 -0.17
C ILE A 105 19.88 -9.25 -1.36
N ILE A 106 20.98 -8.54 -1.13
CA ILE A 106 21.76 -7.87 -2.19
C ILE A 106 23.15 -8.50 -2.23
N LYS A 107 23.52 -9.01 -3.38
CA LYS A 107 24.77 -9.74 -3.59
C LYS A 107 25.56 -9.14 -4.74
N GLY A 108 26.82 -8.83 -4.48
CA GLY A 108 27.78 -8.37 -5.48
C GLY A 108 29.09 -9.12 -5.37
N THR A 109 29.76 -9.28 -6.52
CA THR A 109 31.11 -9.86 -6.58
C THR A 109 32.05 -8.88 -7.23
N LYS A 110 33.24 -8.69 -6.64
CA LYS A 110 34.28 -7.85 -7.21
C LYS A 110 35.67 -8.42 -6.81
N ASN A 111 36.63 -8.46 -7.75
CA ASN A 111 38.03 -8.84 -7.52
C ASN A 111 38.16 -10.16 -6.73
N GLY A 112 37.27 -11.15 -7.00
CA GLY A 112 37.28 -12.46 -6.33
C GLY A 112 36.73 -12.45 -4.90
N VAL A 113 36.07 -11.39 -4.47
CA VAL A 113 35.34 -11.31 -3.21
C VAL A 113 33.83 -11.26 -3.49
N GLU A 114 33.09 -12.17 -2.91
CA GLU A 114 31.65 -12.18 -2.91
C GLU A 114 31.14 -11.52 -1.61
N ALA A 115 30.24 -10.54 -1.73
CA ALA A 115 29.58 -9.88 -0.59
C ALA A 115 28.07 -10.00 -0.73
N GLU A 116 27.42 -10.60 0.26
CA GLU A 116 25.97 -10.78 0.34
C GLU A 116 25.44 -10.08 1.58
N ALA A 117 24.56 -9.09 1.39
CA ALA A 117 23.93 -8.35 2.47
C ALA A 117 22.45 -8.72 2.55
N THR A 118 22.02 -9.30 3.67
CA THR A 118 20.63 -9.65 3.98
C THR A 118 20.04 -8.62 4.93
N TYR A 119 18.89 -8.04 4.55
CA TYR A 119 18.17 -7.01 5.31
C TYR A 119 16.76 -7.52 5.64
N PHE A 120 16.36 -7.46 6.91
CA PHE A 120 14.98 -7.75 7.34
C PHE A 120 14.71 -7.18 8.73
N VAL A 121 13.44 -7.09 9.07
CA VAL A 121 12.96 -6.75 10.42
C VAL A 121 12.44 -8.04 11.06
N PRO A 122 13.10 -8.56 12.10
CA PRO A 122 12.62 -9.74 12.82
C PRO A 122 11.24 -9.52 13.44
N LEU A 123 10.46 -10.59 13.58
CA LEU A 123 9.14 -10.51 14.21
C LEU A 123 9.25 -9.97 15.65
N LYS A 124 8.28 -9.12 16.03
CA LYS A 124 8.17 -8.53 17.39
C LYS A 124 9.41 -7.75 17.83
N THR A 125 10.14 -7.18 16.91
CA THR A 125 11.40 -6.45 17.19
C THR A 125 11.35 -5.04 16.60
N TRP A 126 11.88 -4.07 17.34
CA TRP A 126 12.03 -2.68 16.88
C TRP A 126 13.45 -2.43 16.35
N ALA A 127 13.87 -3.29 15.45
CA ALA A 127 15.17 -3.20 14.81
C ALA A 127 15.17 -3.88 13.45
N GLU A 128 15.98 -3.35 12.54
CA GLU A 128 16.38 -3.99 11.29
C GLU A 128 17.70 -4.73 11.54
N VAL A 129 17.77 -5.98 11.10
CA VAL A 129 18.98 -6.78 11.11
C VAL A 129 19.58 -6.79 9.71
N GLN A 130 20.88 -6.56 9.63
CA GLN A 130 21.64 -6.56 8.39
C GLN A 130 22.81 -7.55 8.57
N LYS A 131 22.79 -8.66 7.83
CA LYS A 131 23.90 -9.64 7.84
C LYS A 131 24.71 -9.48 6.56
N LEU A 132 25.97 -9.08 6.69
CA LEU A 132 26.94 -9.04 5.61
C LEU A 132 27.83 -10.27 5.63
N THR A 133 27.67 -11.16 4.65
CA THR A 133 28.53 -12.33 4.45
C THR A 133 29.57 -12.02 3.39
N LEU A 134 30.84 -12.10 3.74
CA LEU A 134 31.98 -11.91 2.86
C LEU A 134 32.64 -13.25 2.57
N ARG A 135 32.91 -13.57 1.32
CA ARG A 135 33.55 -14.82 0.91
C ARG A 135 34.68 -14.56 -0.08
N ASN A 136 35.85 -15.15 0.20
CA ASN A 136 36.96 -15.17 -0.72
C ASN A 136 36.81 -16.36 -1.68
N THR A 137 36.63 -16.06 -2.98
CA THR A 137 36.48 -17.09 -4.02
C THR A 137 37.78 -17.40 -4.76
N THR A 138 38.89 -16.83 -4.30
CA THR A 138 40.22 -16.99 -4.92
C THR A 138 41.11 -17.95 -4.12
N ASN A 139 42.31 -18.20 -4.67
CA ASN A 139 43.36 -18.95 -4.02
C ASN A 139 44.38 -18.08 -3.28
N GLU A 140 44.10 -16.76 -3.18
CA GLU A 140 44.97 -15.78 -2.52
C GLU A 140 44.29 -15.20 -1.28
N VAL A 141 45.06 -14.75 -0.30
CA VAL A 141 44.52 -14.09 0.88
C VAL A 141 43.96 -12.71 0.49
N LYS A 142 42.73 -12.42 0.91
CA LYS A 142 42.09 -11.11 0.72
C LYS A 142 42.08 -10.33 2.02
N LYS A 143 42.50 -9.06 1.95
CA LYS A 143 42.43 -8.11 3.06
C LYS A 143 41.42 -7.03 2.71
N LEU A 144 40.38 -6.90 3.50
CA LEU A 144 39.24 -6.03 3.23
C LEU A 144 39.10 -5.01 4.35
N LYS A 145 38.77 -3.78 3.98
CA LYS A 145 38.39 -2.71 4.88
C LYS A 145 36.90 -2.44 4.67
N ILE A 146 36.09 -2.73 5.70
CA ILE A 146 34.63 -2.63 5.63
C ILE A 146 34.17 -1.41 6.41
N PHE A 147 33.41 -0.55 5.74
CA PHE A 147 32.73 0.59 6.35
C PHE A 147 31.22 0.40 6.23
N SER A 148 30.52 0.32 7.35
CA SER A 148 29.06 0.44 7.36
C SER A 148 28.65 1.89 7.27
N PHE A 149 27.44 2.17 6.84
CA PHE A 149 26.95 3.54 6.75
C PHE A 149 25.44 3.63 6.93
N VAL A 150 25.01 4.49 7.85
CA VAL A 150 23.66 5.06 7.92
C VAL A 150 23.77 6.54 8.28
N GLU A 151 22.87 7.36 7.74
CA GLU A 151 22.74 8.77 8.12
C GLU A 151 21.53 8.93 9.02
N TRP A 152 21.69 9.58 10.18
CA TRP A 152 20.61 9.78 11.13
C TRP A 152 19.70 10.94 10.70
N CYS A 153 18.38 10.68 10.76
CA CYS A 153 17.38 11.73 10.70
C CYS A 153 17.15 12.34 12.09
N LEU A 154 16.92 13.65 12.16
CA LEU A 154 16.58 14.31 13.41
C LEU A 154 15.09 14.15 13.73
N TRP A 155 14.56 12.94 13.62
CA TRP A 155 13.22 12.44 13.90
C TRP A 155 12.11 12.99 13.00
N ASN A 156 11.93 14.30 12.90
CA ASN A 156 10.95 14.91 12.00
C ASN A 156 11.50 15.01 10.58
N ALA A 157 11.08 14.10 9.72
CA ALA A 157 11.60 14.00 8.37
C ALA A 157 11.27 15.21 7.49
N ALA A 158 10.13 15.89 7.72
CA ALA A 158 9.79 17.09 6.97
C ALA A 158 10.77 18.24 7.29
N SER A 159 10.98 18.53 8.59
CA SER A 159 11.96 19.53 9.02
C SER A 159 13.39 19.19 8.60
N ASP A 160 13.74 17.90 8.60
CA ASP A 160 15.07 17.44 8.20
C ASP A 160 15.32 17.58 6.69
N MET A 161 14.28 17.57 5.86
CA MET A 161 14.36 17.77 4.42
C MET A 161 14.38 19.24 4.01
N GLU A 162 13.90 20.15 4.85
CA GLU A 162 13.86 21.58 4.57
C GLU A 162 15.26 22.21 4.65
N ASN A 163 15.78 22.75 3.54
CA ASN A 163 17.15 23.26 3.47
C ASN A 163 17.40 24.49 4.34
N PHE A 164 16.43 25.38 4.54
CA PHE A 164 16.62 26.60 5.31
C PHE A 164 16.84 26.35 6.82
N GLN A 165 16.50 25.18 7.33
CA GLN A 165 16.73 24.80 8.73
C GLN A 165 18.02 24.03 8.95
N ARG A 166 18.82 23.79 7.93
CA ARG A 166 20.03 22.97 8.00
C ARG A 166 20.98 23.38 9.12
N ASN A 167 21.24 24.66 9.29
CA ASN A 167 22.17 25.18 10.30
C ASN A 167 21.60 25.15 11.72
N PHE A 168 20.32 24.88 11.89
CA PHE A 168 19.67 24.77 13.19
C PHE A 168 19.38 23.31 13.57
N SER A 169 19.65 22.39 12.69
CA SER A 169 19.45 20.96 12.94
C SER A 169 20.70 20.39 13.57
N THR A 170 20.68 20.17 14.87
CA THR A 170 21.84 19.76 15.65
C THR A 170 21.68 18.34 16.18
N GLY A 171 22.58 17.46 15.79
CA GLY A 171 22.62 16.07 16.22
C GLY A 171 23.64 15.81 17.33
N GLU A 172 23.42 14.75 18.07
CA GLU A 172 24.26 14.27 19.16
C GLU A 172 24.33 12.74 19.15
N VAL A 173 25.54 12.22 19.31
CA VAL A 173 25.78 10.78 19.35
C VAL A 173 26.47 10.36 20.65
N GLU A 174 26.46 9.08 20.94
CA GLU A 174 27.22 8.44 22.00
C GLU A 174 27.80 7.13 21.44
N ILE A 175 29.06 6.85 21.73
CA ILE A 175 29.74 5.64 21.25
C ILE A 175 30.13 4.80 22.48
N GLU A 176 29.79 3.52 22.45
CA GLU A 176 30.22 2.55 23.46
C GLU A 176 30.54 1.21 22.79
N ASP A 177 31.77 0.78 22.85
CA ASP A 177 32.28 -0.42 22.17
C ASP A 177 31.98 -0.37 20.65
N SER A 178 31.25 -1.33 20.13
CA SER A 178 30.84 -1.43 18.72
C SER A 178 29.42 -0.91 18.45
N VAL A 179 28.92 -0.01 19.28
CA VAL A 179 27.57 0.57 19.16
C VAL A 179 27.63 2.09 19.11
N ILE A 180 26.96 2.65 18.10
CA ILE A 180 26.80 4.10 17.93
C ILE A 180 25.32 4.44 18.19
N TYR A 181 25.09 5.32 19.17
CA TYR A 181 23.75 5.73 19.62
C TYR A 181 23.45 7.15 19.15
N HIS A 182 22.28 7.33 18.54
CA HIS A 182 21.70 8.63 18.15
C HIS A 182 20.73 9.09 19.23
N LYS A 183 21.16 10.02 20.08
CA LYS A 183 20.43 10.46 21.30
C LYS A 183 19.79 11.85 21.20
N THR A 184 19.81 12.45 20.07
CA THR A 184 19.38 13.83 19.79
C THR A 184 17.98 14.16 20.33
N GLU A 185 17.83 15.33 20.93
CA GLU A 185 16.55 15.87 21.45
C GLU A 185 16.14 17.19 20.78
N TYR A 186 16.56 17.41 19.53
CA TYR A 186 16.34 18.67 18.83
C TYR A 186 14.86 19.06 18.72
N LYS A 187 14.52 20.31 19.09
CA LYS A 187 13.19 20.93 19.09
C LYS A 187 12.16 20.31 20.04
N GLU A 188 12.33 19.10 20.52
CA GLU A 188 11.38 18.42 21.36
C GLU A 188 12.11 17.57 22.41
N ARG A 189 11.57 17.55 23.63
CA ARG A 189 12.02 16.58 24.61
C ARG A 189 11.44 15.20 24.26
N ARG A 190 12.31 14.21 24.12
CA ARG A 190 11.94 12.84 23.75
C ARG A 190 12.55 11.83 24.73
N ASN A 191 11.86 10.73 24.91
CA ASN A 191 12.31 9.61 25.73
C ASN A 191 12.92 8.47 24.89
N HIS A 192 13.17 8.72 23.62
CA HIS A 192 13.65 7.74 22.68
C HIS A 192 15.06 8.03 22.16
N TYR A 193 15.66 6.99 21.60
CA TYR A 193 16.91 7.06 20.87
C TYR A 193 16.97 5.93 19.82
N ALA A 194 17.91 6.02 18.88
CA ALA A 194 18.22 4.96 17.95
C ALA A 194 19.68 4.50 18.15
N TYR A 195 19.99 3.33 17.61
CA TYR A 195 21.34 2.77 17.69
C TYR A 195 21.67 1.95 16.46
N TYR A 196 22.98 1.85 16.18
CA TYR A 196 23.53 0.99 15.15
C TYR A 196 24.73 0.26 15.70
N SER A 197 24.74 -1.06 15.63
CA SER A 197 25.77 -1.92 16.20
C SER A 197 26.35 -2.88 15.17
N VAL A 198 27.54 -3.42 15.47
CA VAL A 198 28.11 -4.57 14.78
C VAL A 198 28.58 -5.59 15.80
N ASN A 199 28.51 -6.89 15.47
CA ASN A 199 28.86 -7.99 16.37
C ASN A 199 30.37 -8.26 16.52
N GLU A 200 31.21 -7.50 15.82
CA GLU A 200 32.67 -7.61 15.91
C GLU A 200 33.28 -6.36 16.58
N PRO A 201 34.43 -6.50 17.24
CA PRO A 201 35.20 -5.36 17.72
C PRO A 201 35.61 -4.46 16.53
N ILE A 202 35.28 -3.19 16.60
CA ILE A 202 35.63 -2.22 15.57
C ILE A 202 37.07 -1.71 15.73
N GLN A 203 37.75 -1.43 14.63
CA GLN A 203 39.07 -0.80 14.62
C GLN A 203 38.97 0.73 14.47
N GLY A 204 37.75 1.25 14.30
CA GLY A 204 37.48 2.67 14.24
C GLY A 204 36.03 2.96 13.85
N PHE A 205 35.69 4.23 13.84
CA PHE A 205 34.33 4.71 13.51
C PHE A 205 34.37 6.14 12.96
N ASP A 206 33.27 6.58 12.37
CA ASP A 206 33.01 7.99 12.10
C ASP A 206 31.53 8.29 12.34
N THR A 207 31.24 9.40 12.99
CA THR A 207 29.87 9.85 13.25
C THR A 207 29.60 11.27 12.76
N ASP A 208 30.64 12.00 12.30
CA ASP A 208 30.48 13.30 11.66
C ASP A 208 30.41 13.17 10.14
N ARG A 209 29.33 13.70 9.56
CA ARG A 209 29.01 13.55 8.15
C ARG A 209 30.05 14.20 7.23
N GLU A 210 30.50 15.41 7.54
CA GLU A 210 31.48 16.14 6.71
C GLU A 210 32.86 15.49 6.77
N THR A 211 33.25 15.00 7.94
CA THR A 211 34.53 14.28 8.11
C THR A 211 34.55 12.98 7.33
N PHE A 212 33.42 12.22 7.32
CA PHE A 212 33.34 10.96 6.60
C PHE A 212 33.38 11.15 5.08
N PHE A 213 32.51 12.02 4.55
CA PHE A 213 32.45 12.24 3.10
C PHE A 213 33.59 13.08 2.56
N GLY A 214 34.08 14.06 3.33
CA GLY A 214 34.85 15.19 2.83
C GLY A 214 33.91 16.29 2.31
N LEU A 215 34.37 17.52 2.33
CA LEU A 215 33.54 18.71 2.07
C LEU A 215 32.91 18.74 0.66
N TYR A 216 33.58 18.16 -0.33
CA TYR A 216 33.19 18.23 -1.75
C TYR A 216 32.85 16.85 -2.35
N ASN A 217 32.97 15.78 -1.60
CA ASN A 217 32.65 14.43 -2.05
C ASN A 217 31.23 14.05 -1.68
N GLY A 218 30.69 12.99 -2.31
CA GLY A 218 29.35 12.46 -2.08
C GLY A 218 29.36 11.02 -1.60
N PHE A 219 28.19 10.41 -1.66
CA PHE A 219 28.01 9.01 -1.30
C PHE A 219 28.83 8.04 -2.16
N ASP A 220 29.15 8.39 -3.40
CA ASP A 220 29.92 7.58 -4.34
C ASP A 220 31.41 7.50 -3.99
N GLU A 221 31.99 8.54 -3.42
CA GLU A 221 33.41 8.66 -3.12
C GLU A 221 33.68 9.26 -1.72
N PRO A 222 33.22 8.62 -0.62
CA PRO A 222 33.52 9.13 0.71
C PRO A 222 35.02 9.16 0.99
N GLN A 223 35.53 10.27 1.41
CA GLN A 223 37.00 10.48 1.61
C GLN A 223 37.59 9.45 2.58
N THR A 224 36.93 9.21 3.71
CA THR A 224 37.34 8.20 4.71
C THR A 224 37.47 6.79 4.12
N VAL A 225 36.55 6.41 3.25
CA VAL A 225 36.56 5.09 2.60
C VAL A 225 37.65 5.01 1.54
N LEU A 226 37.87 6.07 0.75
CA LEU A 226 38.93 6.10 -0.25
C LEU A 226 40.30 6.03 0.40
N GLU A 227 40.51 6.74 1.51
CA GLU A 227 41.75 6.67 2.30
C GLU A 227 41.93 5.35 3.02
N GLY A 228 40.81 4.61 3.24
CA GLY A 228 40.78 3.34 3.94
C GLY A 228 41.18 3.46 5.43
N ALA A 229 40.89 4.59 6.06
CA ALA A 229 41.22 4.87 7.44
C ALA A 229 40.15 5.73 8.13
N PRO A 230 39.51 5.22 9.21
CA PRO A 230 38.56 5.99 9.99
C PRO A 230 39.25 7.12 10.75
N ARG A 231 38.52 8.19 11.02
CA ARG A 231 39.04 9.36 11.73
C ARG A 231 38.58 9.45 13.17
N ASN A 232 37.72 8.52 13.60
CA ASN A 232 37.09 8.49 14.90
C ASN A 232 36.39 9.83 15.24
N SER A 233 35.69 10.39 14.24
CA SER A 233 34.99 11.66 14.38
C SER A 233 33.73 11.50 15.22
N GLU A 234 33.46 12.50 16.08
CA GLU A 234 32.25 12.54 16.91
C GLU A 234 31.38 13.75 16.52
N ALA A 235 30.10 13.51 16.16
CA ALA A 235 29.18 14.57 15.82
C ALA A 235 28.52 15.16 17.07
N HIS A 236 28.81 16.43 17.32
CA HIS A 236 28.14 17.25 18.31
C HIS A 236 27.72 18.58 17.69
N GLY A 237 26.43 18.75 17.47
CA GLY A 237 25.86 19.97 16.93
C GLY A 237 25.70 20.02 15.41
N TRP A 238 26.00 18.97 14.66
CA TRP A 238 25.89 18.90 13.19
C TRP A 238 25.21 17.60 12.75
N SER A 239 25.20 17.35 11.44
CA SER A 239 24.55 16.19 10.82
C SER A 239 25.25 14.88 11.21
N PRO A 240 24.62 14.04 12.04
CA PRO A 240 25.23 12.82 12.53
C PRO A 240 25.04 11.66 11.54
N ILE A 241 26.05 10.79 11.47
CA ILE A 241 26.01 9.49 10.79
C ILE A 241 26.41 8.38 11.76
N ALA A 242 26.33 7.13 11.31
CA ALA A 242 27.02 6.03 11.97
C ALA A 242 27.75 5.19 10.92
N SER A 243 29.07 5.13 11.07
CA SER A 243 29.95 4.28 10.29
C SER A 243 30.88 3.50 11.22
N HIS A 244 30.83 2.18 11.12
CA HIS A 244 31.80 1.30 11.79
C HIS A 244 32.89 0.92 10.78
N PHE A 245 34.11 0.82 11.25
CA PHE A 245 35.24 0.33 10.47
C PHE A 245 35.71 -1.02 11.02
N VAL A 246 35.71 -2.05 10.15
CA VAL A 246 36.14 -3.39 10.47
C VAL A 246 37.11 -3.90 9.41
N GLU A 247 38.31 -4.33 9.84
CA GLU A 247 39.28 -4.99 8.96
C GLU A 247 38.99 -6.51 8.95
N VAL A 248 38.92 -7.10 7.77
CA VAL A 248 38.67 -8.53 7.58
C VAL A 248 39.77 -9.13 6.71
N THR A 249 40.39 -10.21 7.20
CA THR A 249 41.33 -11.01 6.40
C THR A 249 40.69 -12.37 6.13
N LEU A 250 40.58 -12.75 4.84
CA LEU A 250 39.99 -14.00 4.41
C LEU A 250 41.04 -14.87 3.73
N GLN A 251 41.24 -16.09 4.28
CA GLN A 251 42.02 -17.14 3.61
C GLN A 251 41.27 -17.62 2.35
N PRO A 252 41.94 -18.33 1.43
CA PRO A 252 41.29 -18.94 0.27
C PRO A 252 40.09 -19.79 0.64
N GLY A 253 38.90 -19.45 0.05
CA GLY A 253 37.64 -20.16 0.30
C GLY A 253 36.95 -19.81 1.63
N GLU A 254 37.56 -18.98 2.48
CA GLU A 254 36.99 -18.57 3.76
C GLU A 254 35.81 -17.61 3.62
N SER A 255 34.88 -17.70 4.56
CA SER A 255 33.74 -16.78 4.69
C SER A 255 33.70 -16.17 6.10
N LYS A 256 33.26 -14.92 6.17
CA LYS A 256 33.06 -14.17 7.44
C LYS A 256 31.71 -13.48 7.41
N ASP A 257 30.97 -13.62 8.49
CA ASP A 257 29.70 -12.91 8.72
C ASP A 257 29.92 -11.72 9.67
N LEU A 258 29.43 -10.57 9.26
CA LEU A 258 29.28 -9.36 10.09
C LEU A 258 27.78 -9.11 10.27
N VAL A 259 27.32 -9.01 11.51
CA VAL A 259 25.92 -8.76 11.84
C VAL A 259 25.78 -7.35 12.40
N TYR A 260 24.97 -6.54 11.73
CA TYR A 260 24.61 -5.20 12.15
C TYR A 260 23.15 -5.16 12.61
N VAL A 261 22.87 -4.34 13.65
CA VAL A 261 21.52 -4.13 14.17
C VAL A 261 21.25 -2.64 14.23
N LEU A 262 20.28 -2.18 13.42
CA LEU A 262 19.79 -0.80 13.40
C LEU A 262 18.47 -0.76 14.17
N GLY A 263 18.44 -0.21 15.36
CA GLY A 263 17.31 -0.31 16.26
C GLY A 263 16.83 1.02 16.82
N TYR A 264 15.67 0.94 17.48
CA TYR A 264 14.98 2.04 18.12
C TYR A 264 14.54 1.65 19.53
N VAL A 265 14.64 2.59 20.46
CA VAL A 265 14.24 2.39 21.86
C VAL A 265 13.38 3.55 22.34
N GLU A 266 12.27 3.24 22.98
CA GLU A 266 11.52 4.16 23.83
C GLU A 266 11.64 3.72 25.31
N ASN A 267 12.06 4.67 26.16
CA ASN A 267 12.06 4.50 27.62
C ASN A 267 10.84 5.22 28.21
N ALA A 268 10.54 4.95 29.49
CA ALA A 268 9.65 5.83 30.23
C ALA A 268 10.26 7.25 30.29
N GLN A 269 9.43 8.27 30.52
CA GLN A 269 9.84 9.68 30.41
C GLN A 269 11.08 10.01 31.24
N ASP A 270 11.18 9.46 32.43
CA ASP A 270 12.26 9.78 33.38
C ASP A 270 13.41 8.75 33.34
N GLU A 271 13.36 7.76 32.43
CA GLU A 271 14.31 6.66 32.35
C GLU A 271 15.23 6.67 31.11
N LYS A 272 15.15 7.71 30.30
CA LYS A 272 16.03 7.85 29.12
C LYS A 272 17.49 8.02 29.54
N TRP A 273 17.74 8.76 30.61
CA TRP A 273 19.07 9.14 31.04
C TRP A 273 19.49 8.34 32.26
N GLU A 274 20.64 7.65 32.18
CA GLU A 274 21.27 6.98 33.30
C GLU A 274 22.02 7.96 34.19
N SER A 275 22.67 8.93 33.55
CA SER A 275 23.37 10.05 34.23
C SER A 275 23.41 11.25 33.28
N LYS A 276 24.08 12.33 33.69
CA LYS A 276 24.19 13.54 32.86
C LYS A 276 24.81 13.20 31.51
N ASN A 277 24.02 13.39 30.45
CA ASN A 277 24.41 13.20 29.06
C ASN A 277 24.72 11.74 28.64
N ILE A 278 24.41 10.75 29.46
CA ILE A 278 24.57 9.32 29.20
C ILE A 278 23.19 8.66 29.19
N ILE A 279 22.82 8.05 28.05
CA ILE A 279 21.54 7.37 27.89
C ILE A 279 21.51 5.98 28.52
N ASN A 280 20.34 5.56 28.97
CA ASN A 280 20.08 4.20 29.43
C ASN A 280 20.03 3.23 28.22
N LYS A 281 21.03 2.35 28.13
CA LYS A 281 21.25 1.45 26.97
C LYS A 281 20.68 0.04 27.17
N ILE A 282 20.03 -0.26 28.29
CA ILE A 282 19.62 -1.62 28.66
C ILE A 282 18.80 -2.28 27.56
N LYS A 283 17.72 -1.65 27.10
CA LYS A 283 16.85 -2.20 26.03
C LYS A 283 17.57 -2.41 24.70
N ALA A 284 18.49 -1.51 24.34
CA ALA A 284 19.31 -1.67 23.14
C ALA A 284 20.23 -2.89 23.25
N LYS A 285 20.92 -3.05 24.38
CA LYS A 285 21.81 -4.20 24.63
C LYS A 285 21.04 -5.51 24.63
N GLU A 286 19.85 -5.56 25.20
CA GLU A 286 18.96 -6.73 25.15
C GLU A 286 18.61 -7.10 23.71
N THR A 287 18.20 -6.13 22.89
CA THR A 287 17.87 -6.39 21.48
C THR A 287 19.10 -6.83 20.67
N ILE A 288 20.26 -6.18 20.83
CA ILE A 288 21.51 -6.57 20.17
C ILE A 288 21.88 -8.02 20.51
N ALA A 289 21.71 -8.43 21.76
CA ALA A 289 22.03 -9.80 22.21
C ALA A 289 21.18 -10.88 21.54
N LEU A 290 19.98 -10.54 21.06
CA LEU A 290 19.13 -11.47 20.30
C LEU A 290 19.71 -11.83 18.92
N PHE A 291 20.53 -10.96 18.34
CA PHE A 291 21.03 -11.09 16.96
C PHE A 291 22.55 -11.00 16.83
N ASN A 292 23.29 -11.26 17.90
CA ASN A 292 24.75 -11.08 17.94
C ASN A 292 25.56 -12.19 17.24
N THR A 293 24.91 -13.17 16.60
CA THR A 293 25.57 -14.22 15.82
C THR A 293 24.79 -14.50 14.53
N ALA A 294 25.49 -14.94 13.48
CA ALA A 294 24.87 -15.31 12.21
C ALA A 294 23.79 -16.39 12.38
N ALA A 295 24.03 -17.39 13.25
CA ALA A 295 23.07 -18.47 13.49
C ALA A 295 21.73 -17.97 14.08
N LYS A 296 21.77 -16.99 14.99
CA LYS A 296 20.56 -16.36 15.54
C LYS A 296 19.80 -15.56 14.46
N VAL A 297 20.54 -14.88 13.60
CA VAL A 297 19.97 -14.14 12.46
C VAL A 297 19.28 -15.09 11.48
N ASP A 298 19.94 -16.20 11.13
CA ASP A 298 19.38 -17.20 10.22
C ASP A 298 18.09 -17.84 10.78
N THR A 299 18.08 -18.09 12.10
CA THR A 299 16.87 -18.57 12.80
C THR A 299 15.73 -17.56 12.70
N ALA A 300 15.99 -16.28 13.00
CA ALA A 300 14.98 -15.23 12.93
C ALA A 300 14.44 -15.03 11.51
N LEU A 301 15.30 -15.14 10.48
CA LEU A 301 14.87 -15.08 9.08
C LEU A 301 13.99 -16.29 8.69
N ALA A 302 14.32 -17.48 9.18
CA ALA A 302 13.51 -18.68 8.97
C ALA A 302 12.11 -18.55 9.63
N GLU A 303 12.05 -17.99 10.84
CA GLU A 303 10.78 -17.69 11.52
C GLU A 303 9.93 -16.68 10.72
N LEU A 304 10.55 -15.62 10.18
CA LEU A 304 9.86 -14.65 9.32
C LEU A 304 9.30 -15.31 8.06
N ARG A 305 10.06 -16.18 7.40
CA ARG A 305 9.59 -16.94 6.24
C ARG A 305 8.40 -17.83 6.57
N THR A 306 8.48 -18.56 7.69
CA THR A 306 7.37 -19.41 8.17
C THR A 306 6.11 -18.60 8.48
N TYR A 307 6.26 -17.41 9.05
CA TYR A 307 5.16 -16.48 9.31
C TYR A 307 4.43 -16.13 8.01
N TRP A 308 5.18 -15.74 6.96
CA TRP A 308 4.61 -15.41 5.65
C TRP A 308 4.00 -16.60 4.94
N ASP A 309 4.61 -17.80 5.05
CA ASP A 309 4.03 -19.03 4.51
C ASP A 309 2.64 -19.30 5.09
N ASN A 310 2.48 -19.11 6.39
CA ASN A 310 1.19 -19.29 7.06
C ASN A 310 0.14 -18.27 6.61
N LEU A 311 0.53 -17.00 6.43
CA LEU A 311 -0.37 -15.95 5.96
C LEU A 311 -0.84 -16.20 4.53
N LEU A 312 0.07 -16.49 3.62
CA LEU A 312 -0.23 -16.68 2.20
C LEU A 312 -1.06 -17.95 1.96
N ASN A 313 -0.89 -18.99 2.78
CA ASN A 313 -1.62 -20.25 2.66
C ASN A 313 -3.06 -20.21 3.20
N VAL A 314 -3.59 -19.04 3.57
CA VAL A 314 -5.02 -18.87 3.91
C VAL A 314 -5.89 -18.93 2.65
N PHE A 315 -5.37 -18.42 1.52
CA PHE A 315 -6.03 -18.42 0.23
C PHE A 315 -5.02 -18.72 -0.87
N THR A 316 -5.18 -19.84 -1.55
CA THR A 316 -4.32 -20.20 -2.70
C THR A 316 -5.17 -20.71 -3.85
N ILE A 317 -4.72 -20.45 -5.07
CA ILE A 317 -5.38 -20.86 -6.31
C ILE A 317 -4.42 -21.67 -7.20
N ASN A 318 -5.02 -22.47 -8.07
CA ASN A 318 -4.35 -23.08 -9.21
C ASN A 318 -5.30 -23.02 -10.41
N THR A 319 -5.01 -22.12 -11.32
CA THR A 319 -5.82 -21.88 -12.53
C THR A 319 -5.16 -22.48 -13.77
N GLY A 320 -3.88 -22.86 -13.68
CA GLY A 320 -3.05 -23.20 -14.82
C GLY A 320 -2.47 -21.98 -15.55
N GLU A 321 -2.87 -20.76 -15.14
CA GLU A 321 -2.31 -19.49 -15.62
C GLU A 321 -1.24 -19.01 -14.60
N GLU A 322 0.03 -19.36 -14.87
CA GLU A 322 1.15 -19.15 -13.94
C GLU A 322 1.27 -17.72 -13.41
N LYS A 323 1.08 -16.73 -14.28
CA LYS A 323 1.17 -15.31 -13.90
C LYS A 323 0.06 -14.89 -12.95
N LEU A 324 -1.15 -15.39 -13.14
CA LEU A 324 -2.27 -15.14 -12.23
C LEU A 324 -2.04 -15.84 -10.89
N ASP A 325 -1.68 -17.12 -10.91
CA ASP A 325 -1.44 -17.92 -9.71
C ASP A 325 -0.34 -17.27 -8.84
N ARG A 326 0.75 -16.80 -9.45
CA ARG A 326 1.84 -16.05 -8.82
C ARG A 326 1.35 -14.78 -8.14
N MET A 327 0.57 -13.97 -8.85
CA MET A 327 0.07 -12.71 -8.30
C MET A 327 -0.88 -12.94 -7.12
N VAL A 328 -1.89 -13.82 -7.27
CA VAL A 328 -2.87 -14.08 -6.22
C VAL A 328 -2.27 -14.80 -5.02
N ASN A 329 -1.41 -15.80 -5.26
CA ASN A 329 -0.86 -16.63 -4.18
C ASN A 329 0.26 -15.93 -3.39
N ILE A 330 0.97 -14.94 -3.98
CA ILE A 330 2.16 -14.34 -3.40
C ILE A 330 2.06 -12.81 -3.36
N TRP A 331 2.30 -12.17 -4.48
CA TRP A 331 2.64 -10.75 -4.53
C TRP A 331 1.47 -9.82 -4.25
N ASN A 332 0.28 -10.14 -4.73
CA ASN A 332 -0.89 -9.29 -4.47
C ASN A 332 -1.28 -9.33 -2.98
N GLN A 333 -1.26 -10.50 -2.34
CA GLN A 333 -1.50 -10.61 -0.89
C GLN A 333 -0.42 -9.88 -0.08
N TYR A 334 0.84 -10.00 -0.50
CA TYR A 334 1.95 -9.29 0.14
C TYR A 334 1.79 -7.77 0.02
N GLN A 335 1.48 -7.26 -1.16
CA GLN A 335 1.22 -5.83 -1.37
C GLN A 335 0.01 -5.35 -0.57
N CYS A 336 -1.07 -6.13 -0.47
CA CYS A 336 -2.23 -5.80 0.35
C CYS A 336 -1.85 -5.63 1.83
N MET A 337 -1.01 -6.52 2.39
CA MET A 337 -0.52 -6.41 3.76
C MET A 337 0.28 -5.12 3.96
N ILE A 338 1.22 -4.83 3.08
CA ILE A 338 2.06 -3.63 3.16
C ILE A 338 1.20 -2.36 3.03
N THR A 339 0.29 -2.32 2.07
CA THR A 339 -0.63 -1.21 1.88
C THR A 339 -1.53 -1.01 3.10
N PHE A 340 -2.04 -2.08 3.69
CA PHE A 340 -2.79 -2.02 4.94
C PHE A 340 -1.97 -1.42 6.09
N CYS A 341 -0.70 -1.82 6.24
CA CYS A 341 0.17 -1.33 7.32
C CYS A 341 0.34 0.19 7.27
N PHE A 342 0.52 0.74 6.08
CA PHE A 342 0.91 2.15 5.92
C PHE A 342 -0.18 3.06 5.38
N SER A 343 -1.27 2.54 4.81
CA SER A 343 -2.16 3.33 3.96
C SER A 343 -1.32 4.09 2.91
N ARG A 344 -1.22 5.41 2.99
CA ARG A 344 -0.37 6.24 2.10
C ARG A 344 0.72 7.00 2.88
N SER A 345 0.95 6.66 4.16
CA SER A 345 1.78 7.47 5.08
C SER A 345 3.29 7.34 4.87
N ALA A 346 3.75 6.34 4.15
CA ALA A 346 5.18 6.07 3.88
C ALA A 346 5.42 5.69 2.42
N SER A 347 4.78 6.40 1.51
CA SER A 347 4.90 6.17 0.06
C SER A 347 6.28 6.58 -0.44
N PHE A 348 6.90 5.72 -1.26
CA PHE A 348 8.19 6.05 -1.86
C PHE A 348 8.06 7.00 -3.06
N PHE A 349 7.04 6.82 -3.89
CA PHE A 349 6.92 7.53 -5.17
C PHE A 349 5.81 8.57 -5.22
N GLU A 350 4.76 8.47 -4.40
CA GLU A 350 3.61 9.38 -4.49
C GLU A 350 3.78 10.59 -3.58
N SER A 351 3.26 10.49 -2.38
CA SER A 351 3.19 11.58 -1.43
C SER A 351 4.30 11.58 -0.38
N GLY A 352 5.23 10.62 -0.47
CA GLY A 352 6.30 10.45 0.50
C GLY A 352 5.74 10.30 1.91
N ILE A 353 5.94 11.32 2.73
CA ILE A 353 5.46 11.45 4.11
C ILE A 353 4.32 12.49 4.26
N GLY A 354 3.79 12.98 3.15
CA GLY A 354 2.77 14.03 3.13
C GLY A 354 1.36 13.57 3.50
N ARG A 355 1.12 12.25 3.60
CA ARG A 355 -0.19 11.65 3.93
C ARG A 355 -0.13 10.92 5.26
N GLY A 356 -1.30 10.84 5.92
CA GLY A 356 -1.53 9.97 7.08
C GLY A 356 -2.20 8.65 6.70
N MET A 357 -2.92 8.08 7.69
CA MET A 357 -3.78 6.92 7.48
C MET A 357 -5.14 7.42 7.00
N GLY A 358 -5.45 7.21 5.73
CA GLY A 358 -6.69 7.69 5.12
C GLY A 358 -7.92 6.97 5.67
N PHE A 359 -9.01 7.70 5.92
CA PHE A 359 -10.28 7.12 6.38
C PHE A 359 -10.84 6.15 5.32
N ARG A 360 -11.06 6.63 4.10
CA ARG A 360 -11.54 5.79 3.00
C ARG A 360 -10.50 4.77 2.55
N ASP A 361 -9.23 5.19 2.46
CA ASP A 361 -8.14 4.33 1.99
C ASP A 361 -7.98 3.08 2.85
N SER A 362 -7.93 3.26 4.18
CA SER A 362 -7.74 2.14 5.12
C SER A 362 -8.92 1.16 5.11
N ASN A 363 -10.16 1.66 4.95
CA ASN A 363 -11.35 0.79 4.81
C ASN A 363 -11.30 -0.03 3.51
N GLN A 364 -10.80 0.55 2.42
CA GLN A 364 -10.63 -0.16 1.14
C GLN A 364 -9.45 -1.13 1.18
N ASP A 365 -8.33 -0.73 1.79
CA ASP A 365 -7.15 -1.60 1.93
C ASP A 365 -7.48 -2.87 2.72
N LEU A 366 -8.39 -2.78 3.68
CA LEU A 366 -8.82 -3.87 4.54
C LEU A 366 -9.45 -5.03 3.75
N VAL A 367 -10.14 -4.80 2.64
CA VAL A 367 -10.79 -5.88 1.86
C VAL A 367 -9.80 -6.86 1.25
N GLY A 368 -8.56 -6.46 1.00
CA GLY A 368 -7.48 -7.33 0.52
C GLY A 368 -6.67 -8.00 1.63
N PHE A 369 -6.94 -7.68 2.89
CA PHE A 369 -6.14 -8.07 4.04
C PHE A 369 -6.88 -8.90 5.10
N VAL A 370 -8.18 -8.67 5.28
CA VAL A 370 -8.99 -9.18 6.41
C VAL A 370 -8.92 -10.70 6.60
N HIS A 371 -8.73 -11.46 5.53
CA HIS A 371 -8.63 -12.92 5.58
C HIS A 371 -7.30 -13.42 6.18
N GLN A 372 -6.26 -12.58 6.21
CA GLN A 372 -4.93 -12.94 6.71
C GLN A 372 -4.81 -12.72 8.22
N ILE A 373 -5.05 -11.50 8.69
CA ILE A 373 -4.96 -11.14 10.12
C ILE A 373 -6.20 -10.33 10.52
N PRO A 374 -7.32 -11.00 10.79
CA PRO A 374 -8.59 -10.32 11.10
C PRO A 374 -8.54 -9.50 12.40
N GLU A 375 -7.68 -9.86 13.35
CA GLU A 375 -7.50 -9.11 14.61
C GLU A 375 -6.99 -7.69 14.33
N ARG A 376 -6.01 -7.53 13.46
CA ARG A 376 -5.49 -6.21 13.05
C ARG A 376 -6.50 -5.43 12.22
N ALA A 377 -7.31 -6.11 11.41
CA ALA A 377 -8.40 -5.48 10.70
C ALA A 377 -9.45 -4.90 11.67
N ARG A 378 -9.79 -5.64 12.74
CA ARG A 378 -10.68 -5.19 13.81
C ARG A 378 -10.17 -3.94 14.50
N GLU A 379 -8.91 -3.93 14.91
CA GLU A 379 -8.27 -2.77 15.51
C GLU A 379 -8.32 -1.54 14.58
N ARG A 380 -8.02 -1.72 13.30
CA ARG A 380 -8.03 -0.64 12.32
C ARG A 380 -9.43 -0.05 12.11
N ILE A 381 -10.48 -0.87 12.11
CA ILE A 381 -11.87 -0.40 12.00
C ILE A 381 -12.20 0.52 13.17
N ILE A 382 -11.81 0.16 14.39
CA ILE A 382 -12.03 0.96 15.58
C ILE A 382 -11.22 2.27 15.54
N ASP A 383 -9.94 2.20 15.15
CA ASP A 383 -9.08 3.38 14.99
C ASP A 383 -9.69 4.39 14.00
N ILE A 384 -10.16 3.91 12.84
CA ILE A 384 -10.80 4.74 11.82
C ILE A 384 -12.10 5.35 12.35
N ALA A 385 -12.99 4.52 12.91
CA ALA A 385 -14.29 4.98 13.42
C ALA A 385 -14.14 6.05 14.51
N SER A 386 -13.08 5.96 15.33
CA SER A 386 -12.76 6.94 16.38
C SER A 386 -12.51 8.36 15.85
N THR A 387 -12.23 8.51 14.55
CA THR A 387 -11.99 9.83 13.92
C THR A 387 -13.24 10.40 13.25
N GLN A 388 -14.36 9.69 13.30
CA GLN A 388 -15.64 10.14 12.76
C GLN A 388 -16.31 11.19 13.66
N PHE A 389 -17.05 12.12 13.07
CA PHE A 389 -17.84 13.12 13.79
C PHE A 389 -19.26 12.59 14.09
N SER A 390 -19.93 13.19 15.07
CA SER A 390 -21.28 12.79 15.45
C SER A 390 -22.36 13.03 14.38
N ASP A 391 -22.09 13.91 13.40
CA ASP A 391 -22.96 14.15 12.25
C ASP A 391 -22.73 13.17 11.10
N GLY A 392 -21.79 12.22 11.27
CA GLY A 392 -21.40 11.24 10.29
C GLY A 392 -20.24 11.63 9.37
N GLY A 393 -19.85 12.91 9.31
CA GLY A 393 -18.61 13.34 8.65
C GLY A 393 -17.37 12.78 9.36
N CYS A 394 -16.20 12.99 8.79
CA CYS A 394 -14.96 12.50 9.40
C CYS A 394 -13.74 13.30 8.97
N TYR A 395 -12.65 13.15 9.69
CA TYR A 395 -11.34 13.52 9.16
C TYR A 395 -10.99 12.63 7.95
N HIS A 396 -10.39 13.23 6.94
CA HIS A 396 -9.93 12.47 5.78
C HIS A 396 -8.77 11.51 6.12
N GLN A 397 -8.04 11.79 7.18
CA GLN A 397 -6.94 10.96 7.66
C GLN A 397 -6.70 11.11 9.16
N TYR A 398 -5.98 10.14 9.74
CA TYR A 398 -5.41 10.25 11.08
C TYR A 398 -3.89 10.06 11.07
N GLN A 399 -3.23 10.56 12.12
CA GLN A 399 -1.79 10.51 12.27
C GLN A 399 -1.38 9.13 12.85
N PRO A 400 -0.47 8.38 12.19
CA PRO A 400 -0.16 7.00 12.58
C PRO A 400 0.36 6.82 14.01
N LEU A 401 1.15 7.78 14.52
CA LEU A 401 1.76 7.68 15.85
C LEU A 401 0.74 7.82 16.98
N THR A 402 -0.20 8.75 16.86
CA THR A 402 -1.18 9.08 17.91
C THR A 402 -2.55 8.47 17.66
N LYS A 403 -2.83 8.00 16.45
CA LYS A 403 -4.14 7.53 15.96
C LYS A 403 -5.23 8.59 16.05
N LYS A 404 -4.88 9.87 16.06
CA LYS A 404 -5.81 10.99 16.10
C LYS A 404 -6.03 11.59 14.72
N GLY A 405 -7.29 11.94 14.44
CA GLY A 405 -7.65 12.67 13.23
C GLY A 405 -6.96 14.03 13.16
N ASN A 406 -6.64 14.49 11.95
CA ASN A 406 -6.04 15.79 11.70
C ASN A 406 -6.54 16.40 10.39
N ASN A 407 -6.44 17.72 10.29
CA ASN A 407 -6.90 18.52 9.15
C ASN A 407 -5.78 18.89 8.16
N GLU A 408 -4.61 18.24 8.19
CA GLU A 408 -3.51 18.59 7.27
C GLU A 408 -3.92 18.51 5.79
N ILE A 409 -4.81 17.56 5.44
CA ILE A 409 -5.37 17.41 4.09
C ILE A 409 -6.79 17.98 3.99
N GLY A 410 -7.40 18.33 5.14
CA GLY A 410 -8.75 18.83 5.23
C GLY A 410 -9.79 17.75 5.52
N GLN A 411 -11.06 18.13 5.40
CA GLN A 411 -12.23 17.30 5.66
C GLN A 411 -13.34 17.65 4.65
N GLY A 412 -14.49 17.00 4.77
CA GLY A 412 -15.67 17.30 3.92
C GLY A 412 -15.73 16.53 2.62
N PHE A 413 -15.01 15.41 2.52
CA PHE A 413 -15.15 14.43 1.45
C PHE A 413 -16.35 13.55 1.76
N ASN A 414 -17.45 13.73 1.03
CA ASN A 414 -18.73 13.12 1.42
C ASN A 414 -18.87 11.63 1.11
N ASP A 415 -17.90 11.05 0.40
CA ASP A 415 -17.82 9.59 0.25
C ASP A 415 -17.15 8.90 1.46
N ASP A 416 -16.26 9.60 2.18
CA ASP A 416 -15.45 9.03 3.25
C ASP A 416 -16.28 8.18 4.26
N PRO A 417 -17.39 8.67 4.83
CA PRO A 417 -18.10 7.94 5.88
C PRO A 417 -18.66 6.58 5.44
N ILE A 418 -19.09 6.47 4.19
CA ILE A 418 -19.76 5.24 3.71
C ILE A 418 -18.80 4.04 3.62
N TRP A 419 -17.50 4.31 3.45
CA TRP A 419 -16.48 3.27 3.38
C TRP A 419 -16.31 2.50 4.71
N LEU A 420 -16.73 3.07 5.85
CA LEU A 420 -16.72 2.38 7.13
C LEU A 420 -17.68 1.17 7.12
N ILE A 421 -18.78 1.25 6.38
CA ILE A 421 -19.72 0.13 6.20
C ILE A 421 -19.02 -1.00 5.43
N LEU A 422 -18.26 -0.69 4.37
CA LEU A 422 -17.48 -1.70 3.64
C LEU A 422 -16.51 -2.43 4.57
N GLY A 423 -15.65 -1.69 5.28
CA GLY A 423 -14.64 -2.28 6.15
C GLY A 423 -15.25 -3.19 7.22
N THR A 424 -16.28 -2.69 7.91
CA THR A 424 -16.94 -3.43 9.00
C THR A 424 -17.67 -4.67 8.49
N THR A 425 -18.42 -4.57 7.38
CA THR A 425 -19.19 -5.72 6.85
C THR A 425 -18.25 -6.78 6.25
N CYS A 426 -17.15 -6.39 5.60
CA CYS A 426 -16.13 -7.34 5.16
C CYS A 426 -15.55 -8.14 6.34
N TYR A 427 -15.20 -7.45 7.43
CA TYR A 427 -14.72 -8.07 8.65
C TYR A 427 -15.71 -9.07 9.24
N ILE A 428 -16.97 -8.66 9.39
CA ILE A 428 -18.01 -9.53 9.97
C ILE A 428 -18.27 -10.75 9.07
N LYS A 429 -18.35 -10.58 7.76
CA LYS A 429 -18.54 -11.71 6.83
C LYS A 429 -17.37 -12.69 6.89
N GLU A 430 -16.14 -12.20 7.02
CA GLU A 430 -14.96 -13.06 7.15
C GLU A 430 -14.94 -13.82 8.48
N THR A 431 -15.18 -13.14 9.59
CA THR A 431 -14.93 -13.66 10.93
C THR A 431 -16.16 -14.23 11.63
N GLY A 432 -17.35 -13.69 11.35
CA GLY A 432 -18.57 -13.92 12.12
C GLY A 432 -18.64 -13.15 13.43
N ASP A 433 -17.70 -12.25 13.68
CA ASP A 433 -17.67 -11.43 14.90
C ASP A 433 -18.64 -10.25 14.79
N PHE A 434 -19.92 -10.49 15.15
CA PHE A 434 -20.90 -9.42 15.31
C PHE A 434 -20.67 -8.58 16.57
N GLY A 435 -19.86 -9.08 17.53
CA GLY A 435 -19.54 -8.37 18.77
C GLY A 435 -18.82 -7.06 18.54
N ILE A 436 -18.14 -6.89 17.40
CA ILE A 436 -17.52 -5.61 17.03
C ILE A 436 -18.54 -4.45 16.99
N LEU A 437 -19.81 -4.73 16.70
CA LEU A 437 -20.87 -3.72 16.58
C LEU A 437 -21.22 -3.07 17.92
N ASP A 438 -20.95 -3.77 19.03
CA ASP A 438 -21.22 -3.30 20.38
C ASP A 438 -20.01 -2.56 20.99
N GLU A 439 -18.86 -2.54 20.31
CA GLU A 439 -17.67 -1.86 20.81
C GLU A 439 -17.91 -0.36 21.02
N PRO A 440 -17.56 0.17 22.22
CA PRO A 440 -17.66 1.59 22.49
C PRO A 440 -16.54 2.35 21.77
N VAL A 441 -16.92 3.21 20.83
CA VAL A 441 -16.00 3.99 19.99
C VAL A 441 -16.32 5.47 20.13
N PRO A 442 -15.34 6.35 20.44
CA PRO A 442 -15.60 7.78 20.58
C PRO A 442 -15.81 8.44 19.20
N PHE A 443 -16.54 9.55 19.20
CA PHE A 443 -16.53 10.50 18.09
C PHE A 443 -15.38 11.50 18.24
N ASP A 444 -14.74 11.88 17.13
CA ASP A 444 -13.70 12.91 17.05
C ASP A 444 -12.54 12.69 18.05
N ASN A 445 -12.22 11.42 18.33
CA ASN A 445 -11.24 11.00 19.33
C ASN A 445 -11.48 11.60 20.74
N LYS A 446 -12.72 12.01 21.06
CA LYS A 446 -13.06 12.64 22.35
C LYS A 446 -13.51 11.60 23.38
N GLU A 447 -12.78 11.47 24.46
CA GLU A 447 -13.18 10.69 25.63
C GLU A 447 -14.54 11.15 26.16
N GLY A 448 -15.43 10.21 26.48
CA GLY A 448 -16.78 10.48 26.96
C GLY A 448 -17.83 10.66 25.87
N SER A 449 -17.46 10.51 24.60
CA SER A 449 -18.39 10.57 23.47
C SER A 449 -18.68 9.18 22.86
N GLU A 450 -18.29 8.11 23.55
CA GLU A 450 -18.36 6.74 23.05
C GLU A 450 -19.80 6.31 22.79
N VAL A 451 -20.02 5.77 21.62
CA VAL A 451 -21.23 5.05 21.22
C VAL A 451 -20.86 3.71 20.61
N SER A 452 -21.81 2.84 20.36
CA SER A 452 -21.52 1.56 19.70
C SER A 452 -21.00 1.77 18.27
N LEU A 453 -20.15 0.89 17.79
CA LEU A 453 -19.73 0.92 16.36
C LEU A 453 -20.94 0.86 15.42
N PHE A 454 -22.00 0.13 15.80
CA PHE A 454 -23.24 0.12 15.02
C PHE A 454 -23.80 1.54 14.82
N GLN A 455 -23.73 2.39 15.85
CA GLN A 455 -24.16 3.80 15.74
C GLN A 455 -23.27 4.59 14.78
N HIS A 456 -21.97 4.31 14.72
CA HIS A 456 -21.06 4.88 13.72
C HIS A 456 -21.46 4.52 12.29
N LEU A 457 -21.87 3.26 12.05
CA LEU A 457 -22.40 2.84 10.74
C LEU A 457 -23.73 3.56 10.42
N THR A 458 -24.58 3.74 11.41
CA THR A 458 -25.86 4.45 11.26
C THR A 458 -25.65 5.91 10.85
N VAL A 459 -24.74 6.62 11.52
CA VAL A 459 -24.43 8.02 11.14
C VAL A 459 -23.70 8.10 9.80
N SER A 460 -22.90 7.08 9.42
CA SER A 460 -22.31 7.00 8.08
C SER A 460 -23.37 6.90 6.98
N PHE A 461 -24.36 6.04 7.16
CA PHE A 461 -25.49 5.91 6.24
C PHE A 461 -26.30 7.21 6.18
N ASN A 462 -26.62 7.78 7.34
CA ASN A 462 -27.39 9.01 7.45
C ASN A 462 -26.65 10.23 6.93
N HIS A 463 -25.32 10.24 6.93
CA HIS A 463 -24.55 11.33 6.33
C HIS A 463 -24.93 11.54 4.86
N VAL A 464 -25.07 10.46 4.10
CA VAL A 464 -25.55 10.55 2.71
C VAL A 464 -26.99 11.03 2.65
N VAL A 465 -27.90 10.43 3.45
CA VAL A 465 -29.33 10.77 3.44
C VAL A 465 -29.58 12.22 3.82
N ASN A 466 -28.79 12.76 4.73
CA ASN A 466 -28.90 14.14 5.21
C ASN A 466 -28.21 15.18 4.31
N ASN A 467 -27.44 14.73 3.30
CA ASN A 467 -26.69 15.58 2.38
C ASN A 467 -27.05 15.27 0.93
N LEU A 468 -28.32 15.45 0.59
CA LEU A 468 -28.83 15.30 -0.78
C LEU A 468 -28.99 16.67 -1.43
N GLY A 469 -28.70 16.71 -2.74
CA GLY A 469 -28.84 17.90 -3.58
C GLY A 469 -30.20 18.01 -4.27
N PRO A 470 -30.33 18.95 -5.22
CA PRO A 470 -31.60 19.25 -5.89
C PRO A 470 -32.25 18.07 -6.63
N HIS A 471 -31.46 17.09 -7.09
CA HIS A 471 -31.95 15.90 -7.80
C HIS A 471 -32.16 14.71 -6.86
N GLY A 472 -32.01 14.91 -5.55
CA GLY A 472 -32.01 13.82 -4.57
C GLY A 472 -30.82 12.88 -4.69
N LEU A 473 -29.71 13.35 -5.24
CA LEU A 473 -28.43 12.67 -5.33
C LEU A 473 -27.49 13.18 -4.24
N PRO A 474 -26.50 12.40 -3.80
CA PRO A 474 -25.59 12.83 -2.75
C PRO A 474 -24.76 14.04 -3.13
N LEU A 475 -24.64 14.99 -2.22
CA LEU A 475 -23.71 16.12 -2.36
C LEU A 475 -22.26 15.60 -2.30
N SER A 476 -21.39 16.07 -3.20
CA SER A 476 -19.99 15.67 -3.25
C SER A 476 -19.15 16.24 -2.11
N GLY A 477 -19.60 17.36 -1.51
CA GLY A 477 -18.81 18.10 -0.54
C GLY A 477 -17.58 18.75 -1.19
N ARG A 478 -16.44 18.69 -0.52
CA ARG A 478 -15.15 19.16 -1.07
C ARG A 478 -14.76 18.41 -2.34
N ALA A 479 -14.88 17.11 -2.32
CA ALA A 479 -14.77 16.17 -3.44
C ALA A 479 -15.38 14.84 -3.02
N ASP A 480 -15.53 13.90 -3.95
CA ASP A 480 -15.75 12.49 -3.67
C ASP A 480 -14.42 11.70 -3.70
N TRP A 481 -14.42 10.40 -4.04
CA TRP A 481 -13.20 9.60 -4.15
C TRP A 481 -12.13 10.24 -5.06
N ASN A 482 -12.52 10.98 -6.07
CA ASN A 482 -11.61 11.76 -6.89
C ASN A 482 -11.35 13.12 -6.25
N ASP A 483 -10.34 13.20 -5.40
CA ASP A 483 -9.94 14.41 -4.68
C ASP A 483 -9.69 15.62 -5.57
N CYS A 484 -9.42 15.37 -6.85
CA CYS A 484 -9.05 16.37 -7.84
C CYS A 484 -10.24 16.96 -8.59
N LEU A 485 -11.46 16.40 -8.44
CA LEU A 485 -12.69 16.94 -9.02
C LEU A 485 -13.38 17.88 -8.03
N ASN A 486 -13.06 19.17 -8.09
CA ASN A 486 -13.38 20.16 -7.07
C ASN A 486 -14.58 21.03 -7.49
N LEU A 487 -15.76 20.45 -7.59
CA LEU A 487 -16.97 21.10 -8.15
C LEU A 487 -17.56 22.20 -7.25
N ASN A 488 -17.11 22.34 -6.00
CA ASN A 488 -17.58 23.33 -5.04
C ASN A 488 -16.46 24.28 -4.55
N CYS A 489 -15.24 24.16 -5.04
CA CYS A 489 -14.07 24.87 -4.53
C CYS A 489 -13.49 25.79 -5.61
N PHE A 490 -14.22 26.86 -5.99
CA PHE A 490 -13.77 27.79 -7.03
C PHE A 490 -14.22 29.22 -6.74
N SER A 491 -13.55 30.17 -7.38
CA SER A 491 -13.90 31.59 -7.37
C SER A 491 -13.83 32.14 -8.80
N ASN A 492 -14.58 33.18 -9.09
CA ASN A 492 -14.48 33.92 -10.34
C ASN A 492 -13.35 34.97 -10.34
N ASP A 493 -12.64 35.12 -9.22
CA ASP A 493 -11.46 35.98 -9.13
C ASP A 493 -10.27 35.28 -9.85
N PRO A 494 -9.67 35.91 -10.89
CA PRO A 494 -8.56 35.32 -11.64
C PRO A 494 -7.28 35.12 -10.80
N ASN A 495 -7.18 35.73 -9.60
CA ASN A 495 -6.07 35.53 -8.68
C ASN A 495 -6.28 34.32 -7.75
N GLU A 496 -7.43 33.67 -7.81
CA GLU A 496 -7.78 32.51 -7.01
C GLU A 496 -7.83 31.23 -7.85
N SER A 497 -7.57 30.08 -7.22
CA SER A 497 -7.66 28.75 -7.80
C SER A 497 -8.42 27.82 -6.86
N PHE A 498 -8.66 26.57 -7.26
CA PHE A 498 -9.27 25.58 -6.39
C PHE A 498 -8.53 25.44 -5.04
N GLN A 499 -7.21 25.64 -4.98
CA GLN A 499 -6.42 25.60 -3.76
C GLN A 499 -6.63 26.79 -2.84
N THR A 500 -6.80 27.99 -3.39
CA THR A 500 -6.97 29.23 -2.61
C THR A 500 -8.43 29.50 -2.25
N THR A 501 -9.37 28.87 -2.96
CA THR A 501 -10.83 29.01 -2.72
C THR A 501 -11.43 27.83 -2.02
N GLU A 502 -10.64 26.87 -1.62
CA GLU A 502 -11.08 25.75 -0.80
C GLU A 502 -11.88 26.23 0.41
N ASN A 503 -13.07 25.70 0.60
CA ASN A 503 -14.04 26.07 1.63
C ASN A 503 -14.66 27.48 1.48
N LYS A 504 -14.42 28.22 0.42
CA LYS A 504 -15.06 29.54 0.18
C LYS A 504 -16.42 29.46 -0.52
N THR A 505 -16.70 28.38 -1.22
CA THR A 505 -17.98 28.18 -1.91
C THR A 505 -19.04 27.80 -0.88
N GLU A 506 -19.91 28.74 -0.55
CA GLU A 506 -20.99 28.54 0.42
C GLU A 506 -22.05 27.56 -0.14
N GLY A 507 -22.46 26.62 0.71
CA GLY A 507 -23.52 25.67 0.41
C GLY A 507 -23.17 24.76 -0.75
N SER A 508 -22.36 23.73 -0.48
CA SER A 508 -22.09 22.65 -1.42
C SER A 508 -23.38 22.22 -2.15
N LYS A 509 -23.40 22.33 -3.48
CA LYS A 509 -24.57 22.00 -4.32
C LYS A 509 -24.28 20.93 -5.37
N ALA A 510 -23.00 20.71 -5.66
CA ALA A 510 -22.58 19.69 -6.61
C ALA A 510 -22.94 18.30 -6.10
N GLU A 511 -23.49 17.46 -6.99
CA GLU A 511 -23.98 16.13 -6.68
C GLU A 511 -23.14 15.07 -7.39
N SER A 512 -22.86 13.94 -6.69
CA SER A 512 -21.99 12.86 -7.17
C SER A 512 -22.76 11.59 -7.52
N LEU A 513 -22.69 11.14 -8.75
CA LEU A 513 -23.22 9.84 -9.19
C LEU A 513 -22.35 8.68 -8.70
N MET A 514 -21.06 8.93 -8.49
CA MET A 514 -20.18 7.92 -7.88
C MET A 514 -20.64 7.60 -6.47
N ILE A 515 -20.89 8.60 -5.62
CA ILE A 515 -21.41 8.38 -4.26
C ILE A 515 -22.80 7.72 -4.31
N SER A 516 -23.63 8.05 -5.31
CA SER A 516 -24.95 7.41 -5.47
C SER A 516 -24.84 5.89 -5.65
N GLY A 517 -23.97 5.44 -6.56
CA GLY A 517 -23.73 4.00 -6.77
C GLY A 517 -23.09 3.33 -5.53
N LEU A 518 -22.11 3.99 -4.92
CA LEU A 518 -21.46 3.56 -3.68
C LEU A 518 -22.48 3.37 -2.53
N PHE A 519 -23.37 4.33 -2.35
CA PHE A 519 -24.45 4.29 -1.36
C PHE A 519 -25.41 3.11 -1.59
N VAL A 520 -25.77 2.82 -2.84
CA VAL A 520 -26.63 1.67 -3.15
C VAL A 520 -25.94 0.36 -2.80
N VAL A 521 -24.63 0.20 -3.13
CA VAL A 521 -23.89 -1.04 -2.82
C VAL A 521 -23.79 -1.25 -1.32
N TYR A 522 -23.25 -0.28 -0.58
CA TYR A 522 -22.99 -0.45 0.85
C TYR A 522 -24.19 -0.16 1.73
N GLY A 523 -25.17 0.59 1.23
CA GLY A 523 -26.46 0.71 1.86
C GLY A 523 -27.20 -0.64 1.92
N ARG A 524 -27.13 -1.45 0.87
CA ARG A 524 -27.66 -2.83 0.89
C ARG A 524 -26.94 -3.71 1.91
N GLU A 525 -25.63 -3.57 2.06
CA GLU A 525 -24.88 -4.25 3.13
C GLU A 525 -25.34 -3.80 4.52
N TYR A 526 -25.59 -2.51 4.71
CA TYR A 526 -26.14 -1.97 5.95
C TYR A 526 -27.54 -2.53 6.24
N VAL A 527 -28.41 -2.62 5.24
CA VAL A 527 -29.74 -3.23 5.37
C VAL A 527 -29.64 -4.68 5.82
N GLU A 528 -28.78 -5.48 5.19
CA GLU A 528 -28.58 -6.88 5.58
C GLU A 528 -28.01 -7.00 7.00
N LEU A 529 -27.10 -6.12 7.38
CA LEU A 529 -26.57 -6.06 8.74
C LEU A 529 -27.67 -5.74 9.76
N CYS A 530 -28.56 -4.77 9.47
CA CYS A 530 -29.71 -4.45 10.29
C CYS A 530 -30.66 -5.64 10.47
N LYS A 531 -30.93 -6.38 9.37
CA LYS A 531 -31.75 -7.60 9.45
C LYS A 531 -31.10 -8.68 10.33
N LYS A 532 -29.79 -8.91 10.17
CA LYS A 532 -29.02 -9.90 10.95
C LYS A 532 -28.96 -9.56 12.44
N THR A 533 -28.99 -8.29 12.79
CA THR A 533 -29.00 -7.81 14.20
C THR A 533 -30.41 -7.60 14.76
N GLY A 534 -31.46 -7.90 13.98
CA GLY A 534 -32.86 -7.77 14.42
C GLY A 534 -33.41 -6.34 14.36
N ASN A 535 -32.68 -5.38 13.79
CA ASN A 535 -33.09 -3.99 13.61
C ASN A 535 -33.98 -3.83 12.36
N ILE A 536 -35.16 -4.50 12.34
CA ILE A 536 -36.02 -4.59 11.14
C ILE A 536 -36.55 -3.21 10.71
N VAL A 537 -36.96 -2.38 11.67
CA VAL A 537 -37.49 -1.02 11.37
C VAL A 537 -36.41 -0.17 10.66
N GLU A 538 -35.17 -0.24 11.12
CA GLU A 538 -34.08 0.47 10.50
C GLU A 538 -33.72 -0.12 9.12
N ALA A 539 -33.77 -1.44 8.96
CA ALA A 539 -33.61 -2.10 7.67
C ALA A 539 -34.64 -1.63 6.63
N GLU A 540 -35.91 -1.53 7.03
CA GLU A 540 -36.99 -1.02 6.16
C GLU A 540 -36.81 0.46 5.80
N ARG A 541 -36.45 1.30 6.76
CA ARG A 541 -36.13 2.73 6.53
C ARG A 541 -34.99 2.87 5.56
N ALA A 542 -33.89 2.17 5.80
CA ALA A 542 -32.70 2.23 4.95
C ALA A 542 -33.01 1.74 3.52
N GLN A 543 -33.78 0.68 3.38
CA GLN A 543 -34.20 0.15 2.06
C GLN A 543 -35.00 1.21 1.26
N GLN A 544 -35.89 1.98 1.92
CA GLN A 544 -36.66 3.04 1.26
C GLN A 544 -35.73 4.13 0.69
N HIS A 545 -34.68 4.53 1.42
CA HIS A 545 -33.70 5.49 0.94
C HIS A 545 -32.89 4.95 -0.24
N ILE A 546 -32.56 3.67 -0.22
CA ILE A 546 -31.85 3.01 -1.33
C ILE A 546 -32.73 2.96 -2.57
N ASP A 547 -33.99 2.59 -2.43
CA ASP A 547 -34.97 2.52 -3.54
C ASP A 547 -35.18 3.91 -4.17
N ALA A 548 -35.26 4.95 -3.35
CA ALA A 548 -35.34 6.33 -3.79
C ALA A 548 -34.06 6.76 -4.55
N MET A 549 -32.88 6.38 -4.04
CA MET A 549 -31.61 6.67 -4.71
C MET A 549 -31.52 6.01 -6.10
N VAL A 550 -31.90 4.72 -6.18
CA VAL A 550 -31.94 4.00 -7.47
C VAL A 550 -32.89 4.70 -8.46
N ALA A 551 -34.07 5.13 -8.01
CA ALA A 551 -35.02 5.88 -8.84
C ALA A 551 -34.43 7.22 -9.32
N ASN A 552 -33.77 7.96 -8.43
CA ASN A 552 -33.15 9.25 -8.76
C ASN A 552 -31.97 9.09 -9.74
N VAL A 553 -31.13 8.05 -9.55
CA VAL A 553 -30.05 7.75 -10.51
C VAL A 553 -30.60 7.44 -11.90
N LYS A 554 -31.65 6.64 -12.00
CA LYS A 554 -32.31 6.34 -13.28
C LYS A 554 -32.90 7.59 -13.94
N SER A 555 -33.48 8.50 -13.16
CA SER A 555 -34.19 9.68 -13.66
C SER A 555 -33.23 10.83 -14.05
N TYR A 556 -32.19 11.04 -13.26
CA TYR A 556 -31.32 12.22 -13.38
C TYR A 556 -29.86 11.85 -13.72
N GLY A 557 -29.43 10.63 -13.42
CA GLY A 557 -28.05 10.19 -13.63
C GLY A 557 -27.78 9.46 -14.94
N TRP A 558 -28.79 9.21 -15.78
CA TRP A 558 -28.65 8.45 -17.01
C TRP A 558 -28.67 9.35 -18.26
N ASP A 559 -27.64 9.23 -19.11
CA ASP A 559 -27.46 10.03 -20.33
C ASP A 559 -27.82 9.28 -21.63
N GLY A 560 -28.62 8.19 -21.50
CA GLY A 560 -29.06 7.37 -22.65
C GLY A 560 -28.15 6.20 -22.97
N GLU A 561 -26.85 6.32 -22.77
CA GLU A 561 -25.84 5.26 -23.01
C GLU A 561 -24.96 4.96 -21.80
N TRP A 562 -24.76 5.92 -20.89
CA TRP A 562 -23.94 5.74 -19.68
C TRP A 562 -24.44 6.57 -18.50
N PHE A 563 -23.90 6.35 -17.31
CA PHE A 563 -24.17 7.15 -16.13
C PHE A 563 -23.28 8.39 -16.12
N ILE A 564 -23.87 9.59 -16.01
CA ILE A 564 -23.10 10.85 -15.91
C ILE A 564 -22.23 10.85 -14.67
N ARG A 565 -21.23 11.74 -14.61
CA ARG A 565 -20.29 11.83 -13.47
C ARG A 565 -20.88 12.56 -12.26
N ALA A 566 -21.49 13.71 -12.54
CA ALA A 566 -21.94 14.61 -11.49
C ALA A 566 -22.89 15.69 -12.06
N TYR A 567 -23.53 16.43 -11.14
CA TYR A 567 -24.00 17.78 -11.40
C TYR A 567 -23.05 18.77 -10.74
N ASP A 568 -22.64 19.82 -11.46
CA ASP A 568 -21.76 20.85 -10.92
C ASP A 568 -22.51 21.81 -9.98
N TYR A 569 -21.79 22.77 -9.39
CA TYR A 569 -22.36 23.78 -8.48
C TYR A 569 -23.55 24.54 -9.09
N TYR A 570 -23.58 24.74 -10.40
CA TYR A 570 -24.64 25.44 -11.14
C TYR A 570 -25.77 24.52 -11.60
N GLY A 571 -25.72 23.22 -11.33
CA GLY A 571 -26.70 22.23 -11.76
C GLY A 571 -26.53 21.78 -13.22
N ARG A 572 -25.35 21.99 -13.82
CA ARG A 572 -25.01 21.48 -15.16
C ARG A 572 -24.44 20.07 -15.05
N LYS A 573 -24.71 19.22 -16.02
CA LYS A 573 -24.18 17.86 -16.06
C LYS A 573 -22.66 17.86 -16.32
N VAL A 574 -21.97 16.97 -15.64
CA VAL A 574 -20.56 16.63 -15.83
C VAL A 574 -20.46 15.17 -16.23
N GLY A 575 -19.68 14.85 -17.25
CA GLY A 575 -19.58 13.48 -17.75
C GLY A 575 -20.79 13.07 -18.60
N SER A 576 -21.30 13.97 -19.42
CA SER A 576 -22.48 13.83 -20.29
C SER A 576 -22.12 14.11 -21.75
N THR A 577 -22.93 13.61 -22.64
CA THR A 577 -22.87 14.00 -24.09
C THR A 577 -22.94 15.51 -24.32
N GLU A 578 -23.53 16.26 -23.37
CA GLU A 578 -23.64 17.73 -23.42
C GLU A 578 -22.30 18.43 -23.20
N ASN A 579 -21.29 17.77 -22.63
CA ASN A 579 -19.97 18.36 -22.39
C ASN A 579 -19.12 18.36 -23.66
N GLU A 580 -18.21 19.32 -23.79
CA GLU A 580 -17.23 19.39 -24.88
C GLU A 580 -16.11 18.35 -24.62
N GLU A 581 -15.55 18.33 -23.40
CA GLU A 581 -14.51 17.44 -22.94
C GLU A 581 -15.03 16.57 -21.77
N SER A 582 -14.38 15.46 -21.50
CA SER A 582 -14.70 14.53 -20.39
C SER A 582 -16.18 14.13 -20.36
N LYS A 583 -16.64 13.56 -21.46
CA LYS A 583 -18.03 13.15 -21.66
C LYS A 583 -18.43 11.92 -20.87
N ILE A 584 -17.48 11.08 -20.51
CA ILE A 584 -17.68 9.84 -19.76
C ILE A 584 -16.56 9.64 -18.74
N PHE A 585 -16.91 9.14 -17.55
CA PHE A 585 -16.00 8.84 -16.45
C PHE A 585 -16.16 7.41 -15.96
N ILE A 586 -15.06 6.82 -15.51
CA ILE A 586 -15.04 5.44 -14.99
C ILE A 586 -15.75 5.31 -13.64
N GLU A 587 -15.65 6.32 -12.75
CA GLU A 587 -16.09 6.20 -11.36
C GLU A 587 -17.60 5.97 -11.23
N SER A 588 -18.40 6.81 -11.86
CA SER A 588 -19.88 6.67 -11.81
C SER A 588 -20.35 5.42 -12.54
N ASN A 589 -19.73 5.09 -13.68
CA ASN A 589 -20.08 3.88 -14.43
C ASN A 589 -19.66 2.61 -13.65
N GLY A 590 -18.51 2.63 -13.00
CA GLY A 590 -18.08 1.53 -12.13
C GLY A 590 -19.06 1.26 -11.00
N TRP A 591 -19.38 2.27 -10.20
CA TRP A 591 -20.22 2.10 -9.02
C TRP A 591 -21.69 1.82 -9.36
N CYS A 592 -22.28 2.51 -10.35
CA CYS A 592 -23.65 2.26 -10.75
C CYS A 592 -23.85 0.86 -11.39
N THR A 593 -22.85 0.37 -12.14
CA THR A 593 -22.90 -0.99 -12.71
C THR A 593 -22.66 -2.07 -11.65
N MET A 594 -21.74 -1.85 -10.71
CA MET A 594 -21.57 -2.73 -9.54
C MET A 594 -22.87 -2.84 -8.71
N ALA A 595 -23.57 -1.73 -8.55
CA ALA A 595 -24.86 -1.67 -7.87
C ALA A 595 -25.99 -2.36 -8.65
N GLY A 596 -25.76 -2.69 -9.92
CA GLY A 596 -26.77 -3.30 -10.80
C GLY A 596 -27.94 -2.36 -11.12
N ILE A 597 -27.71 -1.04 -11.09
CA ILE A 597 -28.78 -0.05 -11.36
C ILE A 597 -29.22 -0.17 -12.81
N GLY A 598 -30.49 -0.52 -13.03
CA GLY A 598 -31.04 -0.72 -14.38
C GLY A 598 -30.52 -1.98 -15.09
N LEU A 599 -30.09 -3.00 -14.35
CA LEU A 599 -29.58 -4.27 -14.90
C LEU A 599 -30.58 -4.92 -15.86
N HIS A 600 -31.85 -5.06 -15.41
CA HIS A 600 -32.91 -5.70 -16.22
C HIS A 600 -33.46 -4.79 -17.30
N GLU A 601 -33.22 -3.49 -17.23
CA GLU A 601 -33.60 -2.51 -18.24
C GLU A 601 -32.50 -2.29 -19.31
N GLY A 602 -31.36 -3.01 -19.19
CA GLY A 602 -30.25 -2.95 -20.12
C GLY A 602 -29.31 -1.74 -19.92
N MET A 603 -29.50 -0.94 -18.85
CA MET A 603 -28.64 0.22 -18.58
C MET A 603 -27.22 -0.21 -18.24
N VAL A 604 -27.04 -1.22 -17.41
CA VAL A 604 -25.72 -1.76 -17.05
C VAL A 604 -24.97 -2.23 -18.30
N ALA A 605 -25.62 -2.99 -19.17
CA ALA A 605 -25.03 -3.46 -20.41
C ALA A 605 -24.54 -2.33 -21.31
N LYS A 606 -25.39 -1.30 -21.50
CA LYS A 606 -25.05 -0.12 -22.34
C LYS A 606 -23.90 0.70 -21.72
N ALA A 607 -23.94 0.91 -20.40
CA ALA A 607 -22.88 1.65 -19.71
C ALA A 607 -21.52 0.95 -19.85
N LEU A 608 -21.47 -0.37 -19.66
CA LEU A 608 -20.26 -1.16 -19.83
C LEU A 608 -19.78 -1.21 -21.29
N ASP A 609 -20.70 -1.22 -22.27
CA ASP A 609 -20.35 -1.10 -23.69
C ASP A 609 -19.76 0.28 -24.01
N SER A 610 -20.31 1.34 -23.42
CA SER A 610 -19.76 2.70 -23.56
C SER A 610 -18.37 2.84 -22.92
N VAL A 611 -18.15 2.21 -21.77
CA VAL A 611 -16.82 2.14 -21.14
C VAL A 611 -15.83 1.41 -22.07
N LYS A 612 -16.22 0.28 -22.64
CA LYS A 612 -15.38 -0.49 -23.58
C LYS A 612 -15.03 0.34 -24.81
N GLU A 613 -16.01 1.02 -25.39
CA GLU A 613 -15.81 1.83 -26.62
C GLU A 613 -14.95 3.07 -26.38
N ARG A 614 -15.20 3.78 -25.26
CA ARG A 614 -14.69 5.14 -25.05
C ARG A 614 -13.51 5.22 -24.09
N LEU A 615 -13.46 4.38 -23.04
CA LEU A 615 -12.45 4.46 -22.00
C LEU A 615 -11.37 3.37 -22.11
N ASP A 616 -11.65 2.25 -22.75
CA ASP A 616 -10.68 1.16 -22.84
C ASP A 616 -9.48 1.52 -23.73
N SER A 617 -8.33 0.97 -23.38
CA SER A 617 -7.08 1.12 -24.10
C SER A 617 -6.21 -0.15 -23.97
N GLU A 618 -5.07 -0.17 -24.66
CA GLU A 618 -4.08 -1.25 -24.53
C GLU A 618 -3.58 -1.39 -23.07
N HIS A 619 -3.52 -0.28 -22.33
CA HIS A 619 -2.89 -0.20 -21.01
C HIS A 619 -3.88 -0.23 -19.83
N GLY A 620 -5.17 -0.38 -20.11
CA GLY A 620 -6.26 -0.37 -19.14
C GLY A 620 -7.33 0.66 -19.48
N ILE A 621 -8.25 0.84 -18.56
CA ILE A 621 -9.40 1.76 -18.72
C ILE A 621 -8.99 3.13 -18.19
N VAL A 622 -9.03 4.16 -19.04
CA VAL A 622 -8.72 5.53 -18.64
C VAL A 622 -9.84 6.13 -17.81
N LEU A 623 -9.52 7.09 -16.96
CA LEU A 623 -10.46 7.67 -16.00
C LEU A 623 -11.59 8.42 -16.66
N ASN A 624 -11.30 9.21 -17.69
CA ASN A 624 -12.28 10.02 -18.45
C ASN A 624 -11.89 10.16 -19.92
N ASN A 625 -12.82 10.52 -20.78
CA ASN A 625 -12.57 10.73 -22.21
C ASN A 625 -13.63 11.67 -22.82
N PRO A 626 -13.22 12.59 -23.75
CA PRO A 626 -11.84 13.03 -24.03
C PRO A 626 -11.19 13.70 -22.82
N PRO A 627 -9.86 13.82 -22.76
CA PRO A 627 -9.18 14.50 -21.66
C PRO A 627 -9.51 16.00 -21.66
N PHE A 628 -9.31 16.63 -20.49
CA PHE A 628 -9.29 18.09 -20.41
C PHE A 628 -8.02 18.62 -21.07
N THR A 629 -8.15 19.64 -21.91
CA THR A 629 -7.03 20.27 -22.63
C THR A 629 -6.67 21.65 -22.09
N LYS A 630 -7.49 22.19 -21.18
CA LYS A 630 -7.30 23.50 -20.53
C LYS A 630 -7.76 23.45 -19.08
N TYR A 631 -7.35 24.42 -18.27
CA TYR A 631 -7.85 24.60 -16.91
C TYR A 631 -9.31 25.08 -16.93
N TYR A 632 -10.16 24.35 -16.23
CA TYR A 632 -11.54 24.71 -15.94
C TYR A 632 -11.65 25.03 -14.45
N ILE A 633 -11.88 26.30 -14.13
CA ILE A 633 -11.95 26.78 -12.75
C ILE A 633 -13.05 26.03 -11.94
N GLU A 634 -14.15 25.69 -12.58
CA GLU A 634 -15.29 24.99 -11.98
C GLU A 634 -15.09 23.49 -11.77
N TYR A 635 -14.05 22.90 -12.36
CA TYR A 635 -13.72 21.48 -12.19
C TYR A 635 -12.49 21.26 -11.31
N GLY A 636 -11.65 22.29 -11.18
CA GLY A 636 -10.51 22.29 -10.26
C GLY A 636 -9.29 21.50 -10.76
N GLU A 637 -8.64 20.83 -9.84
CA GLU A 637 -7.31 20.23 -10.01
C GLU A 637 -7.24 19.24 -11.18
N ILE A 638 -8.27 18.44 -11.42
CA ILE A 638 -8.29 17.44 -12.49
C ILE A 638 -7.95 18.04 -13.86
N SER A 639 -8.36 19.27 -14.11
CA SER A 639 -8.13 19.96 -15.37
C SER A 639 -6.75 20.66 -15.46
N THR A 640 -5.93 20.59 -14.42
CA THR A 640 -4.56 21.11 -14.41
C THR A 640 -3.54 20.10 -14.90
N TYR A 641 -3.87 18.81 -14.86
CA TYR A 641 -2.96 17.76 -15.32
C TYR A 641 -2.91 17.69 -16.85
N PRO A 642 -1.74 17.38 -17.42
CA PRO A 642 -1.65 17.12 -18.85
C PRO A 642 -2.55 15.95 -19.29
N PRO A 643 -3.08 15.96 -20.53
CA PRO A 643 -3.85 14.85 -21.07
C PRO A 643 -3.15 13.49 -20.94
N GLY A 644 -3.87 12.49 -20.42
CA GLY A 644 -3.37 11.14 -20.25
C GLY A 644 -2.59 10.89 -18.94
N TYR A 645 -2.48 11.90 -18.07
CA TYR A 645 -1.77 11.75 -16.80
C TYR A 645 -2.68 11.96 -15.60
N LYS A 646 -2.38 11.22 -14.52
CA LYS A 646 -3.12 11.30 -13.24
C LYS A 646 -4.63 11.12 -13.49
N GLU A 647 -5.43 11.93 -12.87
CA GLU A 647 -6.90 11.90 -12.98
C GLU A 647 -7.43 12.47 -14.31
N ASN A 648 -6.58 13.08 -15.13
CA ASN A 648 -6.97 13.60 -16.44
C ASN A 648 -6.71 12.57 -17.56
N ALA A 649 -7.60 11.61 -17.72
CA ALA A 649 -7.54 10.52 -18.70
C ALA A 649 -6.33 9.58 -18.57
N GLY A 650 -5.69 9.51 -17.39
CA GLY A 650 -4.77 8.43 -17.04
C GLY A 650 -5.53 7.13 -16.77
N VAL A 651 -4.84 5.99 -16.84
CA VAL A 651 -5.35 4.73 -16.32
C VAL A 651 -5.10 4.73 -14.81
N PHE A 652 -6.13 5.02 -14.03
CA PHE A 652 -6.05 4.93 -12.58
C PHE A 652 -6.38 3.49 -12.19
N CYS A 653 -5.35 2.71 -11.83
CA CYS A 653 -5.50 1.25 -11.68
C CYS A 653 -6.43 0.85 -10.53
N HIS A 654 -6.66 1.75 -9.58
CA HIS A 654 -7.55 1.55 -8.43
C HIS A 654 -9.03 1.36 -8.84
N ASN A 655 -9.50 2.09 -9.83
CA ASN A 655 -10.90 2.05 -10.25
C ASN A 655 -11.19 1.09 -11.42
N ASN A 656 -10.18 0.56 -12.07
CA ASN A 656 -10.36 -0.46 -13.11
C ASN A 656 -11.09 -1.71 -12.58
N PRO A 657 -10.80 -2.25 -11.39
CA PRO A 657 -11.56 -3.35 -10.79
C PRO A 657 -13.05 -3.08 -10.59
N TRP A 658 -13.48 -1.83 -10.43
CA TRP A 658 -14.91 -1.53 -10.32
C TRP A 658 -15.66 -1.88 -11.59
N ILE A 659 -15.06 -1.64 -12.76
CA ILE A 659 -15.60 -2.08 -14.05
C ILE A 659 -15.52 -3.60 -14.19
N MET A 660 -14.43 -4.24 -13.77
CA MET A 660 -14.34 -5.71 -13.76
C MET A 660 -15.49 -6.34 -12.98
N ILE A 661 -15.80 -5.79 -11.80
CA ILE A 661 -16.93 -6.25 -10.97
C ILE A 661 -18.26 -5.98 -11.69
N GLY A 662 -18.44 -4.80 -12.29
CA GLY A 662 -19.62 -4.49 -13.10
C GLY A 662 -19.82 -5.48 -14.26
N GLU A 663 -18.76 -5.87 -14.95
CA GLU A 663 -18.81 -6.89 -16.00
C GLU A 663 -19.24 -8.27 -15.42
N THR A 664 -18.77 -8.63 -14.21
CA THR A 664 -19.22 -9.87 -13.56
C THR A 664 -20.69 -9.81 -13.12
N VAL A 665 -21.20 -8.62 -12.75
CA VAL A 665 -22.63 -8.41 -12.48
C VAL A 665 -23.43 -8.67 -13.75
N GLN A 666 -22.97 -8.18 -14.89
CA GLN A 666 -23.57 -8.42 -16.21
C GLN A 666 -23.36 -9.86 -16.71
N GLY A 667 -22.44 -10.65 -16.13
CA GLY A 667 -22.13 -12.01 -16.54
C GLY A 667 -21.07 -12.11 -17.66
N ARG A 668 -20.25 -11.09 -17.86
CA ARG A 668 -19.24 -10.99 -18.91
C ARG A 668 -17.83 -11.26 -18.36
N GLY A 669 -17.55 -12.55 -18.08
CA GLY A 669 -16.28 -12.98 -17.51
C GLY A 669 -15.07 -12.78 -18.44
N ASP A 670 -15.27 -12.83 -19.73
CA ASP A 670 -14.24 -12.57 -20.75
C ASP A 670 -13.70 -11.13 -20.67
N ARG A 671 -14.59 -10.13 -20.57
CA ARG A 671 -14.21 -8.71 -20.45
C ARG A 671 -13.54 -8.43 -19.10
N ALA A 672 -14.09 -8.97 -18.00
CA ALA A 672 -13.48 -8.81 -16.68
C ALA A 672 -12.04 -9.35 -16.67
N TRP A 673 -11.81 -10.51 -17.26
CA TRP A 673 -10.48 -11.12 -17.41
C TRP A 673 -9.56 -10.31 -18.34
N GLU A 674 -10.06 -9.77 -19.44
CA GLU A 674 -9.30 -8.90 -20.34
C GLU A 674 -8.76 -7.66 -19.59
N TYR A 675 -9.63 -6.96 -18.86
CA TYR A 675 -9.25 -5.76 -18.10
C TYR A 675 -8.24 -6.07 -17.00
N PHE A 676 -8.43 -7.19 -16.29
CA PHE A 676 -7.50 -7.62 -15.24
C PHE A 676 -6.07 -7.77 -15.77
N ARG A 677 -5.89 -8.44 -16.91
CA ARG A 677 -4.55 -8.66 -17.49
C ARG A 677 -3.84 -7.38 -17.91
N LYS A 678 -4.59 -6.34 -18.32
CA LYS A 678 -4.01 -5.09 -18.83
C LYS A 678 -3.21 -4.32 -17.76
N ILE A 679 -3.61 -4.41 -16.51
CA ILE A 679 -2.98 -3.67 -15.40
C ILE A 679 -2.24 -4.58 -14.40
N CYS A 680 -2.36 -5.88 -14.51
CA CYS A 680 -1.68 -6.83 -13.62
C CYS A 680 -0.17 -6.86 -13.91
N PRO A 681 0.70 -6.54 -12.94
CA PRO A 681 2.13 -6.31 -13.18
C PRO A 681 2.86 -7.51 -13.74
N ALA A 682 2.52 -8.75 -13.35
CA ALA A 682 3.15 -9.95 -13.87
C ALA A 682 2.98 -10.13 -15.40
N TYR A 683 1.94 -9.53 -15.99
CA TYR A 683 1.73 -9.52 -17.45
C TYR A 683 2.50 -8.39 -18.15
N LEU A 684 3.05 -7.44 -17.38
CA LEU A 684 3.77 -6.26 -17.87
C LEU A 684 5.30 -6.40 -17.74
N GLU A 685 5.79 -7.50 -17.16
CA GLU A 685 7.21 -7.75 -16.91
C GLU A 685 8.08 -7.63 -18.19
N GLU A 686 7.59 -8.14 -19.31
CA GLU A 686 8.30 -8.07 -20.59
C GLU A 686 8.43 -6.64 -21.15
N LYS A 687 7.57 -5.73 -20.66
CA LYS A 687 7.53 -4.31 -21.03
C LYS A 687 8.14 -3.41 -19.93
N SER A 688 9.06 -3.91 -19.08
CA SER A 688 9.60 -3.16 -17.93
C SER A 688 10.25 -1.83 -18.31
N ASP A 689 10.83 -1.71 -19.51
CA ASP A 689 11.37 -0.42 -20.02
C ASP A 689 10.27 0.65 -20.15
N LEU A 690 9.07 0.25 -20.56
CA LEU A 690 7.92 1.14 -20.71
C LEU A 690 7.16 1.32 -19.38
N HIS A 691 6.87 0.19 -18.72
CA HIS A 691 6.12 0.19 -17.46
C HIS A 691 6.90 0.84 -16.31
N ARG A 692 8.21 0.65 -16.23
CA ARG A 692 9.22 1.26 -15.37
C ARG A 692 9.12 0.91 -13.88
N THR A 693 7.93 0.76 -13.32
CA THR A 693 7.75 0.34 -11.91
C THR A 693 7.96 -1.18 -11.77
N GLU A 694 7.99 -1.65 -10.53
CA GLU A 694 8.25 -3.04 -10.19
C GLU A 694 7.26 -3.99 -10.87
N PRO A 695 7.71 -5.08 -11.50
CA PRO A 695 6.82 -6.06 -12.15
C PRO A 695 6.11 -7.00 -11.17
N TYR A 696 6.41 -6.93 -9.87
CA TYR A 696 5.85 -7.79 -8.83
C TYR A 696 4.76 -7.12 -7.98
N VAL A 697 4.52 -5.81 -8.14
CA VAL A 697 3.46 -5.07 -7.43
C VAL A 697 2.68 -4.15 -8.34
N TYR A 698 1.41 -3.92 -8.00
CA TYR A 698 0.56 -2.98 -8.73
C TYR A 698 1.04 -1.53 -8.57
N ALA A 699 0.92 -0.78 -9.65
CA ALA A 699 1.03 0.68 -9.65
C ALA A 699 -0.32 1.33 -9.36
N GLN A 700 -0.30 2.58 -8.89
CA GLN A 700 -1.51 3.40 -8.74
C GLN A 700 -2.06 3.79 -10.10
N MET A 701 -1.18 4.20 -11.02
CA MET A 701 -1.58 4.67 -12.34
C MET A 701 -0.60 4.27 -13.43
N ILE A 702 -1.15 4.21 -14.64
CA ILE A 702 -0.41 4.05 -15.90
C ILE A 702 -0.83 5.23 -16.79
N SER A 703 0.11 5.84 -17.50
CA SER A 703 -0.20 6.93 -18.44
C SER A 703 -1.14 6.45 -19.54
N GLY A 704 -2.21 7.22 -19.78
CA GLY A 704 -3.29 6.86 -20.67
C GLY A 704 -2.94 7.04 -22.16
N LYS A 705 -3.91 6.69 -23.01
CA LYS A 705 -3.76 6.73 -24.48
C LYS A 705 -3.46 8.12 -25.06
N ASP A 706 -3.82 9.18 -24.34
CA ASP A 706 -3.60 10.58 -24.76
C ASP A 706 -2.31 11.17 -24.18
N ALA A 707 -1.54 10.40 -23.41
CA ALA A 707 -0.26 10.83 -22.85
C ALA A 707 0.84 10.87 -23.92
N TYR A 708 1.90 11.65 -23.69
CA TYR A 708 3.07 11.66 -24.56
C TYR A 708 3.77 10.28 -24.62
N LEU A 709 3.83 9.56 -23.49
CA LEU A 709 4.34 8.20 -23.40
C LEU A 709 3.28 7.29 -22.78
N PRO A 710 2.35 6.72 -23.58
CA PRO A 710 1.33 5.81 -23.07
C PRO A 710 1.94 4.53 -22.48
N GLY A 711 1.43 4.04 -21.36
CA GLY A 711 1.87 2.79 -20.75
C GLY A 711 2.96 2.94 -19.67
N GLU A 712 3.48 4.15 -19.42
CA GLU A 712 4.40 4.40 -18.31
C GLU A 712 3.64 4.38 -16.98
N ALA A 713 4.02 3.48 -16.07
CA ALA A 713 3.41 3.41 -14.74
C ALA A 713 4.10 4.33 -13.73
N LYS A 714 3.36 4.72 -12.69
CA LYS A 714 3.84 5.55 -11.58
C LYS A 714 3.21 5.12 -10.26
N ASN A 715 3.90 5.46 -9.17
CA ASN A 715 3.39 5.29 -7.80
C ASN A 715 3.04 3.83 -7.47
N SER A 716 4.05 2.96 -7.46
CA SER A 716 3.90 1.57 -7.04
C SER A 716 3.71 1.40 -5.52
N TRP A 717 3.30 0.25 -5.09
CA TRP A 717 3.13 -0.22 -3.72
C TRP A 717 1.91 0.30 -2.97
N LEU A 718 1.98 1.49 -2.37
CA LEU A 718 0.93 1.97 -1.47
C LEU A 718 -0.25 2.55 -2.25
N THR A 719 -1.13 1.67 -2.67
CA THR A 719 -2.31 2.02 -3.48
C THR A 719 -3.45 1.04 -3.22
N GLY A 720 -4.67 1.53 -3.19
CA GLY A 720 -5.88 0.70 -3.16
C GLY A 720 -6.05 -0.21 -4.39
N THR A 721 -5.24 -0.02 -5.42
CA THR A 721 -5.18 -0.92 -6.57
C THR A 721 -4.95 -2.37 -6.16
N ALA A 722 -4.07 -2.61 -5.19
CA ALA A 722 -3.76 -3.97 -4.72
C ALA A 722 -4.98 -4.67 -4.13
N SER A 723 -5.67 -4.02 -3.19
CA SER A 723 -6.85 -4.60 -2.52
C SER A 723 -8.02 -4.77 -3.47
N TRP A 724 -8.30 -3.79 -4.33
CA TRP A 724 -9.40 -3.87 -5.28
C TRP A 724 -9.17 -4.93 -6.36
N ASN A 725 -7.94 -5.09 -6.89
CA ASN A 725 -7.64 -6.18 -7.82
C ASN A 725 -7.73 -7.55 -7.14
N TYR A 726 -7.24 -7.68 -5.90
CA TYR A 726 -7.38 -8.91 -5.12
C TYR A 726 -8.86 -9.24 -4.87
N TYR A 727 -9.65 -8.26 -4.48
CA TYR A 727 -11.09 -8.38 -4.25
C TYR A 727 -11.85 -8.77 -5.53
N ALA A 728 -11.56 -8.10 -6.64
CA ALA A 728 -12.20 -8.40 -7.92
C ALA A 728 -11.87 -9.81 -8.43
N ILE A 729 -10.59 -10.20 -8.43
CA ILE A 729 -10.19 -11.51 -8.95
C ILE A 729 -10.69 -12.65 -8.05
N THR A 730 -10.56 -12.53 -6.72
CA THR A 730 -10.91 -13.64 -5.81
C THR A 730 -12.41 -13.75 -5.57
N GLN A 731 -13.11 -12.62 -5.36
CA GLN A 731 -14.51 -12.64 -4.93
C GLN A 731 -15.52 -12.49 -6.07
N TYR A 732 -15.10 -11.96 -7.23
CA TYR A 732 -16.03 -11.73 -8.34
C TYR A 732 -15.69 -12.54 -9.59
N ILE A 733 -14.43 -12.58 -10.02
CA ILE A 733 -14.05 -13.40 -11.18
C ILE A 733 -13.98 -14.88 -10.80
N LEU A 734 -13.17 -15.26 -9.80
CA LEU A 734 -13.16 -16.62 -9.26
C LEU A 734 -14.40 -16.93 -8.41
N GLY A 735 -15.07 -15.91 -7.89
CA GLY A 735 -16.34 -15.98 -7.23
C GLY A 735 -16.34 -16.62 -5.84
N ILE A 736 -15.20 -16.64 -5.14
CA ILE A 736 -15.05 -17.22 -3.80
C ILE A 736 -15.27 -16.12 -2.76
N ARG A 737 -16.51 -15.98 -2.26
CA ARG A 737 -16.93 -14.81 -1.49
C ARG A 737 -17.50 -15.15 -0.12
N PRO A 738 -16.92 -14.60 0.97
CA PRO A 738 -17.56 -14.65 2.28
C PRO A 738 -18.91 -13.94 2.29
N THR A 739 -19.91 -14.55 2.90
CA THR A 739 -21.25 -13.99 3.09
C THR A 739 -21.69 -14.12 4.54
N TYR A 740 -22.84 -13.54 4.90
CA TYR A 740 -23.42 -13.71 6.23
C TYR A 740 -23.97 -15.12 6.49
N SER A 741 -24.10 -15.96 5.47
CA SER A 741 -24.66 -17.32 5.56
C SER A 741 -23.65 -18.43 5.27
N GLY A 742 -22.48 -18.10 4.76
CA GLY A 742 -21.48 -19.08 4.40
C GLY A 742 -20.46 -18.58 3.38
N LEU A 743 -19.82 -19.50 2.66
CA LEU A 743 -18.88 -19.22 1.60
C LEU A 743 -19.54 -19.42 0.23
N MET A 744 -19.78 -18.36 -0.50
CA MET A 744 -20.33 -18.38 -1.85
C MET A 744 -19.26 -18.84 -2.84
N VAL A 745 -19.65 -19.67 -3.81
CA VAL A 745 -18.83 -20.06 -4.96
C VAL A 745 -19.62 -19.80 -6.24
N ASN A 746 -19.45 -18.65 -6.83
CA ASN A 746 -20.18 -18.18 -8.01
C ASN A 746 -19.22 -17.54 -9.03
N PRO A 747 -18.48 -18.35 -9.79
CA PRO A 747 -17.49 -17.86 -10.74
C PRO A 747 -18.09 -17.07 -11.90
N CYS A 748 -17.35 -16.05 -12.36
CA CYS A 748 -17.61 -15.36 -13.62
C CYS A 748 -16.29 -15.24 -14.39
N ILE A 749 -15.97 -16.26 -15.17
CA ILE A 749 -14.67 -16.50 -15.80
C ILE A 749 -14.74 -16.43 -17.32
N SER A 750 -13.56 -16.36 -17.97
CA SER A 750 -13.46 -16.50 -19.42
C SER A 750 -14.00 -17.89 -19.88
N PRO A 751 -14.74 -17.96 -20.98
CA PRO A 751 -15.23 -19.24 -21.53
C PRO A 751 -14.11 -20.20 -21.95
N ASP A 752 -12.88 -19.69 -22.14
CA ASP A 752 -11.71 -20.50 -22.47
C ASP A 752 -11.18 -21.32 -21.28
N TRP A 753 -11.54 -20.92 -20.04
CA TRP A 753 -11.10 -21.63 -18.84
C TRP A 753 -11.93 -22.91 -18.64
N LYS A 754 -11.23 -24.04 -18.51
CA LYS A 754 -11.88 -25.34 -18.26
C LYS A 754 -12.17 -25.62 -16.80
N GLY A 755 -11.64 -24.80 -15.92
CA GLY A 755 -11.81 -24.88 -14.48
C GLY A 755 -10.60 -24.31 -13.74
N PHE A 756 -10.67 -24.38 -12.43
CA PHE A 756 -9.59 -23.99 -11.51
C PHE A 756 -9.82 -24.64 -10.14
N SER A 757 -8.81 -24.65 -9.31
CA SER A 757 -8.94 -25.09 -7.91
C SER A 757 -8.52 -24.00 -6.92
N VAL A 758 -9.10 -24.05 -5.72
CA VAL A 758 -8.84 -23.10 -4.64
C VAL A 758 -8.71 -23.85 -3.32
N VAL A 759 -7.73 -23.47 -2.50
CA VAL A 759 -7.69 -23.83 -1.08
C VAL A 759 -7.98 -22.58 -0.28
N ARG A 760 -9.07 -22.60 0.51
CA ARG A 760 -9.54 -21.46 1.32
C ARG A 760 -9.73 -21.89 2.77
N LYS A 761 -8.98 -21.25 3.67
CA LYS A 761 -9.24 -21.36 5.11
C LYS A 761 -10.25 -20.29 5.50
N PHE A 762 -11.42 -20.69 5.98
CA PHE A 762 -12.50 -19.77 6.29
C PHE A 762 -13.22 -20.21 7.56
N ARG A 763 -13.28 -19.32 8.55
CA ARG A 763 -13.90 -19.56 9.87
C ARG A 763 -13.47 -20.89 10.52
N GLY A 764 -12.16 -21.16 10.47
CA GLY A 764 -11.55 -22.35 11.09
C GLY A 764 -11.68 -23.64 10.29
N ALA A 765 -12.43 -23.68 9.20
CA ALA A 765 -12.49 -24.82 8.29
C ALA A 765 -11.60 -24.59 7.06
N THR A 766 -11.15 -25.68 6.42
CA THR A 766 -10.43 -25.62 5.15
C THR A 766 -11.30 -26.18 4.02
N TYR A 767 -11.45 -25.42 2.95
CA TYR A 767 -12.21 -25.80 1.78
C TYR A 767 -11.25 -26.04 0.61
N GLN A 768 -11.29 -27.25 0.05
CA GLN A 768 -10.61 -27.63 -1.19
C GLN A 768 -11.65 -27.61 -2.30
N ILE A 769 -11.67 -26.53 -3.08
CA ILE A 769 -12.70 -26.24 -4.07
C ILE A 769 -12.15 -26.56 -5.44
N ASP A 770 -12.85 -27.42 -6.19
CA ASP A 770 -12.57 -27.78 -7.57
C ASP A 770 -13.73 -27.30 -8.45
N VAL A 771 -13.48 -26.32 -9.30
CA VAL A 771 -14.46 -25.74 -10.22
C VAL A 771 -14.21 -26.30 -11.62
N LYS A 772 -15.22 -26.86 -12.26
CA LYS A 772 -15.20 -27.41 -13.62
C LYS A 772 -16.12 -26.60 -14.54
N ASN A 773 -15.62 -26.23 -15.70
CA ASN A 773 -16.35 -25.51 -16.74
C ASN A 773 -16.37 -26.30 -18.06
N PRO A 774 -17.14 -27.40 -18.13
CA PRO A 774 -17.11 -28.29 -19.29
C PRO A 774 -17.67 -27.66 -20.57
N ASN A 775 -18.62 -26.72 -20.40
CA ASN A 775 -19.36 -26.12 -21.51
C ASN A 775 -18.86 -24.73 -21.92
N GLY A 776 -17.80 -24.22 -21.26
CA GLY A 776 -17.29 -22.87 -21.53
C GLY A 776 -18.28 -21.75 -21.14
N ALA A 777 -19.00 -21.94 -20.05
CA ALA A 777 -19.88 -20.92 -19.51
C ALA A 777 -19.08 -19.75 -18.91
N MET A 778 -19.55 -18.54 -19.06
CA MET A 778 -18.95 -17.39 -18.38
C MET A 778 -19.44 -17.26 -16.94
N LYS A 779 -20.69 -17.63 -16.64
CA LYS A 779 -21.26 -17.49 -15.30
C LYS A 779 -22.34 -18.54 -15.05
N GLY A 780 -22.58 -18.85 -13.78
CA GLY A 780 -23.65 -19.75 -13.33
C GLY A 780 -23.13 -21.08 -12.81
N VAL A 781 -23.79 -21.62 -11.80
CA VAL A 781 -23.48 -22.87 -11.14
C VAL A 781 -24.59 -23.87 -11.40
N ALA A 782 -24.28 -24.98 -12.07
CA ALA A 782 -25.20 -26.09 -12.32
C ALA A 782 -25.32 -27.00 -11.10
N SER A 783 -24.21 -27.26 -10.39
CA SER A 783 -24.20 -28.03 -9.16
C SER A 783 -23.05 -27.66 -8.24
N LEU A 784 -23.33 -27.72 -6.93
CA LEU A 784 -22.34 -27.58 -5.88
C LEU A 784 -22.48 -28.75 -4.91
N LYS A 785 -21.38 -29.46 -4.62
CA LYS A 785 -21.34 -30.56 -3.67
C LYS A 785 -20.25 -30.35 -2.63
N VAL A 786 -20.55 -30.69 -1.38
CA VAL A 786 -19.57 -30.73 -0.28
C VAL A 786 -19.45 -32.16 0.21
N ASP A 787 -18.27 -32.77 0.15
CA ASP A 787 -18.03 -34.19 0.45
C ASP A 787 -19.05 -35.13 -0.21
N GLY A 788 -19.36 -34.84 -1.49
CA GLY A 788 -20.32 -35.59 -2.30
C GLY A 788 -21.79 -35.30 -2.06
N LYS A 789 -22.16 -34.48 -1.04
CA LYS A 789 -23.52 -34.06 -0.77
C LYS A 789 -23.88 -32.82 -1.55
N LEU A 790 -25.00 -32.85 -2.27
CA LEU A 790 -25.52 -31.70 -3.01
C LEU A 790 -25.94 -30.58 -2.05
N ILE A 791 -25.50 -29.36 -2.34
CA ILE A 791 -25.93 -28.12 -1.69
C ILE A 791 -26.85 -27.38 -2.67
N GLU A 792 -27.97 -26.86 -2.17
CA GLU A 792 -28.87 -26.02 -2.97
C GLU A 792 -28.30 -24.61 -3.10
N GLY A 793 -28.24 -24.12 -4.34
CA GLY A 793 -27.68 -22.81 -4.66
C GLY A 793 -26.14 -22.83 -4.81
N ASP A 794 -25.51 -21.68 -4.54
CA ASP A 794 -24.10 -21.41 -4.76
C ASP A 794 -23.31 -21.10 -3.46
N THR A 795 -23.96 -21.26 -2.30
CA THR A 795 -23.36 -20.89 -1.00
C THR A 795 -23.21 -22.09 -0.09
N ILE A 796 -21.96 -22.41 0.27
CA ILE A 796 -21.63 -23.45 1.25
C ILE A 796 -21.99 -22.92 2.64
N PRO A 797 -22.83 -23.57 3.43
CA PRO A 797 -23.13 -23.15 4.79
C PRO A 797 -21.89 -23.25 5.69
N PHE A 798 -21.89 -22.57 6.84
CA PHE A 798 -20.78 -22.67 7.78
C PHE A 798 -20.56 -24.12 8.22
N MET A 799 -19.35 -24.61 7.98
CA MET A 799 -18.95 -25.97 8.29
C MET A 799 -18.17 -26.02 9.61
N LYS A 800 -18.02 -27.22 10.18
CA LYS A 800 -17.30 -27.42 11.44
C LYS A 800 -15.83 -27.01 11.32
N ALA A 801 -15.36 -26.16 12.25
CA ALA A 801 -13.97 -25.78 12.36
C ALA A 801 -13.04 -26.98 12.64
N GLY A 802 -11.79 -26.87 12.18
CA GLY A 802 -10.77 -27.91 12.33
C GLY A 802 -10.85 -29.03 11.29
N ALA A 803 -11.81 -29.04 10.39
CA ALA A 803 -11.98 -30.03 9.34
C ALA A 803 -11.64 -29.48 7.95
N THR A 804 -11.32 -30.39 7.03
CA THR A 804 -11.12 -30.11 5.60
C THR A 804 -12.25 -30.72 4.80
N TYR A 805 -12.84 -29.91 3.93
CA TYR A 805 -13.99 -30.27 3.09
C TYR A 805 -13.61 -30.23 1.61
N LYS A 806 -14.02 -31.25 0.88
CA LYS A 806 -13.89 -31.27 -0.59
C LYS A 806 -15.14 -30.67 -1.22
N VAL A 807 -14.95 -29.65 -2.05
CA VAL A 807 -16.04 -28.94 -2.72
C VAL A 807 -15.89 -29.13 -4.23
N GLU A 808 -16.93 -29.66 -4.85
CA GLU A 808 -17.02 -29.81 -6.30
C GLU A 808 -18.08 -28.86 -6.84
N VAL A 809 -17.67 -28.02 -7.82
CA VAL A 809 -18.57 -27.07 -8.48
C VAL A 809 -18.54 -27.32 -9.97
N ILE A 810 -19.70 -27.42 -10.58
CA ILE A 810 -19.85 -27.54 -12.03
C ILE A 810 -20.58 -26.31 -12.52
N MET A 811 -19.96 -25.58 -13.44
CA MET A 811 -20.58 -24.43 -14.11
C MET A 811 -21.61 -24.91 -15.15
N ILE A 812 -22.59 -24.05 -15.50
CA ILE A 812 -23.74 -24.37 -16.37
C ILE A 812 -23.30 -24.82 -17.75
#